data_9187236f86c347e311e8daa6f8e0c5bc
#
_entry.id   9187236f86c347e311e8daa6f8e0c5bc
#
_cell.length_a   1.000
_cell.length_b   1.000
_cell.length_c   1.000
_cell.angle_alpha   90.00
_cell.angle_beta   90.00
_cell.angle_gamma   90.00
#
_symmetry.space_group_name_H-M   'P 1'
#
loop_
_entity.id
_entity.type
_entity.pdbx_description
1 polymer ?
#
loop_
_entity_poly.entity_id
_entity_poly.type
_entity_poly.pdbx_seq_one_letter_code
_entity_poly.pdbx_strand_id
1 'polypeptide(L)'
;MASDRSVTAVEIDSNLLIVLDISGSMADASGVPGLSRLALAKQAISALLDKYDDLGDVKVQLVTFSSNATDRTAVWVDVATAKTILAGLTAGGGTNYDAAVAVMQTAFNTSGKLTGAQNVGYFFSDGKPNEGDINAADEAALKNFLDANNIKNYAIGLGSGVSNANLDPLAYDGINHTNTNAVVVTDLNQLNSVLSGTVQGAPVTGSLLGEGGTFGADGGFIKSIVIDGTTYTYDPKALSGQGSLIASGGVNHGTFNTANNTLSIATNNSGTLLINLDTGEYTYTSQKTTAVVLTENIGFTVSDNDGDLASSTLTVKVIPNAPPVAMDDHVITNVLSGNIVVPGELLLANDTDPNGDTLNATPTSFNTGWVSKAADFTGTGAINFTGTNVNTAANQNLANVRSAFSANAATMTAVLVVSGYLGAVTNSNANDEDRITVNLRQGETLNLDHNLAAGNVGMEYSINGGGWIALADGQTLTATSNAVYQIHITNLTNPTGGNVNGLENYQLTMKLNYSGAQDIAPDYHGTYTANDNHGGSDTANVSISYQDGHTLTGTAGDDVLVAGAGNNIINAGDGNDVLTAGSGNNELHGGTGNDLLYSGAGNDLLDGGSGTDTASYAHATAAVTVNLGLLVAQNTLGAGTDTLTGIENLVGSNFNDSLTGDNNNNVINGGLGNDTLNGGGGDDLLIGGSGNNTLTGGAGADTFQWLKGNSGHDLITDFTPGTDKLDLSQLLQGENGTTSSLDDYLHFSVSGSGASVMTSIDVSAMAGATPNQTIDLAGVNLASHYGVTPGAGGMIASGHDTATIISGMLNDHSLKVDTV
;
A
#
# COMPACT_ATOMS: atom_id res chain seq x y z
N MET A 1 -14.68 23.39 -31.77
CA MET A 1 -14.76 22.13 -32.54
C MET A 1 -14.95 20.98 -31.57
N ALA A 2 -15.89 20.09 -31.79
CA ALA A 2 -16.04 18.90 -30.96
C ALA A 2 -14.84 17.95 -31.22
N SER A 3 -14.24 17.39 -30.18
CA SER A 3 -13.15 16.43 -30.28
C SER A 3 -13.45 15.16 -29.47
N ASP A 4 -12.95 14.02 -29.93
CA ASP A 4 -13.10 12.76 -29.21
C ASP A 4 -12.34 12.83 -27.88
N ARG A 5 -12.93 12.24 -26.84
CA ARG A 5 -12.42 12.27 -25.47
C ARG A 5 -12.53 10.89 -24.83
N SER A 6 -11.62 10.59 -23.98
CA SER A 6 -11.66 9.39 -23.13
C SER A 6 -11.48 9.81 -21.69
N VAL A 7 -12.30 9.28 -20.81
CA VAL A 7 -12.24 9.51 -19.35
C VAL A 7 -12.30 8.16 -18.63
N THR A 8 -11.66 8.07 -17.45
CA THR A 8 -11.66 6.85 -16.65
C THR A 8 -12.39 7.11 -15.33
N ALA A 9 -13.28 6.20 -14.95
CA ALA A 9 -13.86 6.19 -13.62
C ALA A 9 -12.84 5.57 -12.66
N VAL A 10 -12.44 6.34 -11.63
CA VAL A 10 -11.50 5.89 -10.60
C VAL A 10 -12.22 5.15 -9.49
N GLU A 11 -11.48 4.37 -8.72
CA GLU A 11 -11.95 3.72 -7.51
C GLU A 11 -12.39 4.73 -6.47
N ILE A 12 -13.32 4.31 -5.61
CA ILE A 12 -13.80 5.10 -4.49
C ILE A 12 -13.83 4.27 -3.21
N ASP A 13 -12.94 4.58 -2.30
CA ASP A 13 -12.91 3.98 -0.98
C ASP A 13 -14.17 4.31 -0.17
N SER A 14 -14.60 3.39 0.68
CA SER A 14 -15.85 3.52 1.40
C SER A 14 -15.75 3.13 2.87
N ASN A 15 -16.23 3.99 3.75
CA ASN A 15 -16.51 3.69 5.15
C ASN A 15 -18.01 3.40 5.30
N LEU A 16 -18.38 2.15 5.49
CA LEU A 16 -19.77 1.70 5.56
C LEU A 16 -20.23 1.53 7.00
N LEU A 17 -21.17 2.34 7.41
CA LEU A 17 -21.80 2.26 8.72
C LEU A 17 -23.13 1.51 8.60
N ILE A 18 -23.15 0.24 8.98
CA ILE A 18 -24.31 -0.62 8.90
C ILE A 18 -25.02 -0.65 10.26
N VAL A 19 -26.28 -0.24 10.31
CA VAL A 19 -27.13 -0.27 11.50
C VAL A 19 -28.29 -1.23 11.21
N LEU A 20 -28.27 -2.40 11.85
CA LEU A 20 -29.19 -3.50 11.54
C LEU A 20 -30.13 -3.82 12.72
N ASP A 21 -31.41 -3.77 12.46
CA ASP A 21 -32.44 -4.30 13.35
C ASP A 21 -32.29 -5.82 13.51
N ILE A 22 -32.17 -6.25 14.76
CA ILE A 22 -32.19 -7.67 15.14
C ILE A 22 -33.33 -7.96 16.14
N SER A 23 -34.39 -7.15 16.13
CA SER A 23 -35.58 -7.36 16.98
C SER A 23 -36.27 -8.69 16.73
N GLY A 24 -37.22 -9.04 17.59
CA GLY A 24 -37.93 -10.33 17.49
C GLY A 24 -38.64 -10.56 16.18
N SER A 25 -39.21 -9.52 15.56
CA SER A 25 -39.89 -9.58 14.25
C SER A 25 -38.96 -9.96 13.09
N MET A 26 -37.66 -9.69 13.20
CA MET A 26 -36.69 -10.12 12.21
C MET A 26 -36.50 -11.64 12.11
N ALA A 27 -37.01 -12.41 13.09
CA ALA A 27 -37.12 -13.87 13.00
C ALA A 27 -38.29 -14.35 12.11
N ASP A 28 -39.27 -13.48 11.80
CA ASP A 28 -40.43 -13.82 11.01
C ASP A 28 -40.02 -14.18 9.57
N ALA A 29 -40.92 -14.93 8.88
CA ALA A 29 -40.70 -15.29 7.49
C ALA A 29 -40.61 -14.05 6.59
N SER A 30 -39.60 -14.05 5.72
CA SER A 30 -39.37 -12.94 4.78
C SER A 30 -40.34 -12.92 3.58
N GLY A 31 -41.09 -14.01 3.35
CA GLY A 31 -41.82 -14.25 2.11
C GLY A 31 -40.98 -15.02 1.06
N VAL A 32 -39.65 -15.06 1.24
CA VAL A 32 -38.74 -15.91 0.47
C VAL A 32 -38.64 -17.27 1.12
N PRO A 33 -38.91 -18.38 0.38
CA PRO A 33 -38.97 -19.73 0.96
C PRO A 33 -37.69 -20.09 1.75
N GLY A 34 -37.86 -20.48 3.00
CA GLY A 34 -36.78 -20.95 3.87
C GLY A 34 -35.93 -19.84 4.55
N LEU A 35 -36.25 -18.57 4.34
CA LEU A 35 -35.49 -17.44 4.92
C LEU A 35 -36.37 -16.60 5.86
N SER A 36 -35.79 -16.27 7.05
CA SER A 36 -36.32 -15.20 7.89
C SER A 36 -35.89 -13.82 7.31
N ARG A 37 -36.55 -12.75 7.79
CA ARG A 37 -36.14 -11.37 7.41
C ARG A 37 -34.69 -11.09 7.74
N LEU A 38 -34.22 -11.53 8.92
CA LEU A 38 -32.80 -11.37 9.33
C LEU A 38 -31.85 -12.17 8.40
N ALA A 39 -32.22 -13.41 8.06
CA ALA A 39 -31.39 -14.24 7.18
C ALA A 39 -31.25 -13.60 5.79
N LEU A 40 -32.34 -13.06 5.26
CA LEU A 40 -32.33 -12.38 3.98
C LEU A 40 -31.59 -11.05 4.02
N ALA A 41 -31.76 -10.26 5.11
CA ALA A 41 -31.01 -9.02 5.31
C ALA A 41 -29.49 -9.28 5.37
N LYS A 42 -29.05 -10.32 6.09
CA LYS A 42 -27.64 -10.73 6.13
C LYS A 42 -27.08 -11.05 4.74
N GLN A 43 -27.82 -11.80 3.92
CA GLN A 43 -27.42 -12.11 2.55
C GLN A 43 -27.31 -10.86 1.69
N ALA A 44 -28.30 -9.97 1.76
CA ALA A 44 -28.33 -8.74 0.97
C ALA A 44 -27.25 -7.73 1.42
N ILE A 45 -27.00 -7.62 2.72
CA ILE A 45 -25.92 -6.80 3.26
C ILE A 45 -24.55 -7.39 2.86
N SER A 46 -24.37 -8.71 2.92
CA SER A 46 -23.12 -9.34 2.46
C SER A 46 -22.84 -9.03 1.00
N ALA A 47 -23.85 -9.13 0.13
CA ALA A 47 -23.72 -8.78 -1.29
C ALA A 47 -23.52 -7.27 -1.52
N LEU A 48 -24.07 -6.41 -0.64
CA LEU A 48 -23.84 -4.97 -0.67
C LEU A 48 -22.37 -4.66 -0.34
N LEU A 49 -21.82 -5.32 0.69
CA LEU A 49 -20.42 -5.15 1.08
C LEU A 49 -19.47 -5.57 -0.04
N ASP A 50 -19.74 -6.70 -0.72
CA ASP A 50 -18.96 -7.14 -1.88
C ASP A 50 -18.95 -6.09 -3.00
N LYS A 51 -20.11 -5.46 -3.25
CA LYS A 51 -20.20 -4.45 -4.29
C LYS A 51 -19.43 -3.17 -4.00
N TYR A 52 -19.32 -2.77 -2.74
CA TYR A 52 -18.48 -1.66 -2.37
C TYR A 52 -16.99 -2.05 -2.43
N ASP A 53 -16.67 -3.27 -2.00
CA ASP A 53 -15.33 -3.85 -2.08
C ASP A 53 -14.81 -3.95 -3.53
N ASP A 54 -15.71 -4.18 -4.48
CA ASP A 54 -15.42 -4.14 -5.92
C ASP A 54 -15.19 -2.70 -6.49
N LEU A 55 -15.47 -1.65 -5.72
CA LEU A 55 -15.32 -0.25 -6.14
C LEU A 55 -14.16 0.48 -5.50
N GLY A 56 -13.51 -0.09 -4.52
CA GLY A 56 -12.40 0.48 -3.77
C GLY A 56 -12.30 -0.12 -2.37
N ASP A 57 -11.37 0.37 -1.57
CA ASP A 57 -11.17 -0.07 -0.18
C ASP A 57 -12.43 0.12 0.67
N VAL A 58 -12.74 -0.87 1.49
CA VAL A 58 -13.91 -0.81 2.37
C VAL A 58 -13.56 -1.07 3.83
N LYS A 59 -14.00 -0.17 4.70
CA LYS A 59 -14.07 -0.41 6.14
C LYS A 59 -15.52 -0.38 6.61
N VAL A 60 -15.86 -1.30 7.49
CA VAL A 60 -17.22 -1.51 7.96
C VAL A 60 -17.30 -1.31 9.46
N GLN A 61 -18.27 -0.52 9.88
CA GLN A 61 -18.70 -0.42 11.26
C GLN A 61 -20.10 -1.01 11.37
N LEU A 62 -20.26 -2.06 12.17
CA LEU A 62 -21.51 -2.78 12.34
C LEU A 62 -22.16 -2.53 13.70
N VAL A 63 -23.30 -1.87 13.68
CA VAL A 63 -24.15 -1.65 14.84
C VAL A 63 -25.40 -2.51 14.70
N THR A 64 -25.81 -3.18 15.76
CA THR A 64 -27.10 -3.88 15.82
C THR A 64 -27.98 -3.29 16.91
N PHE A 65 -29.28 -3.31 16.69
CA PHE A 65 -30.22 -2.88 17.69
C PHE A 65 -31.46 -3.79 17.81
N SER A 66 -32.00 -3.80 19.02
CA SER A 66 -33.27 -4.37 19.39
C SER A 66 -33.87 -3.51 20.52
N SER A 67 -34.13 -4.02 21.72
CA SER A 67 -34.46 -3.19 22.91
C SER A 67 -33.28 -2.28 23.30
N ASN A 68 -32.04 -2.70 23.01
CA ASN A 68 -30.81 -1.93 23.17
C ASN A 68 -30.01 -1.99 21.88
N ALA A 69 -29.09 -1.05 21.70
CA ALA A 69 -28.15 -1.08 20.59
C ALA A 69 -26.73 -1.49 21.05
N THR A 70 -25.98 -2.10 20.16
CA THR A 70 -24.63 -2.61 20.43
C THR A 70 -23.75 -2.39 19.21
N ASP A 71 -22.60 -1.76 19.41
CA ASP A 71 -21.51 -1.76 18.45
C ASP A 71 -20.86 -3.18 18.44
N ARG A 72 -20.87 -3.83 17.27
CA ARG A 72 -20.42 -5.22 17.10
C ARG A 72 -18.95 -5.32 16.69
N THR A 73 -18.40 -4.25 16.17
CA THR A 73 -17.05 -4.25 15.62
C THR A 73 -16.04 -3.57 16.54
N ALA A 74 -16.48 -2.70 17.45
CA ALA A 74 -15.67 -1.91 18.37
C ALA A 74 -14.65 -0.96 17.69
N VAL A 75 -14.18 -1.30 16.50
CA VAL A 75 -13.36 -0.50 15.59
C VAL A 75 -13.84 -0.78 14.16
N TRP A 76 -13.41 0.02 13.19
CA TRP A 76 -13.68 -0.25 11.79
C TRP A 76 -12.90 -1.48 11.33
N VAL A 77 -13.57 -2.41 10.66
CA VAL A 77 -13.01 -3.70 10.23
C VAL A 77 -13.14 -3.87 8.72
N ASP A 78 -12.39 -4.82 8.15
CA ASP A 78 -12.53 -5.22 6.75
C ASP A 78 -13.86 -5.96 6.49
N VAL A 79 -14.18 -6.12 5.20
CA VAL A 79 -15.41 -6.76 4.74
C VAL A 79 -15.52 -8.21 5.21
N ALA A 80 -14.45 -8.99 5.19
CA ALA A 80 -14.46 -10.40 5.58
C ALA A 80 -14.77 -10.56 7.08
N THR A 81 -14.17 -9.72 7.94
CA THR A 81 -14.46 -9.67 9.38
C THR A 81 -15.91 -9.26 9.64
N ALA A 82 -16.40 -8.21 8.94
CA ALA A 82 -17.79 -7.75 9.08
C ALA A 82 -18.79 -8.84 8.69
N LYS A 83 -18.57 -9.56 7.60
CA LYS A 83 -19.40 -10.69 7.18
C LYS A 83 -19.41 -11.83 8.18
N THR A 84 -18.27 -12.12 8.82
CA THR A 84 -18.17 -13.14 9.87
C THR A 84 -19.04 -12.77 11.07
N ILE A 85 -18.96 -11.51 11.53
CA ILE A 85 -19.79 -10.99 12.62
C ILE A 85 -21.27 -11.00 12.22
N LEU A 86 -21.61 -10.51 11.04
CA LEU A 86 -22.96 -10.48 10.49
C LEU A 86 -23.61 -11.88 10.45
N ALA A 87 -22.87 -12.88 10.01
CA ALA A 87 -23.35 -14.27 9.95
C ALA A 87 -23.79 -14.80 11.32
N GLY A 88 -23.09 -14.42 12.42
CA GLY A 88 -23.37 -14.86 13.78
C GLY A 88 -24.57 -14.21 14.45
N LEU A 89 -25.22 -13.18 13.88
CA LEU A 89 -26.31 -12.44 14.51
C LEU A 89 -27.60 -13.27 14.62
N THR A 90 -28.34 -13.06 15.71
CA THR A 90 -29.64 -13.71 15.98
C THR A 90 -30.69 -12.67 16.36
N ALA A 91 -31.95 -12.91 16.02
CA ALA A 91 -33.06 -12.00 16.30
C ALA A 91 -33.61 -12.18 17.73
N GLY A 92 -34.04 -11.05 18.34
CA GLY A 92 -34.70 -11.03 19.65
C GLY A 92 -34.78 -9.61 20.21
N GLY A 93 -35.74 -9.39 21.12
CA GLY A 93 -36.00 -8.11 21.77
C GLY A 93 -37.01 -7.21 21.08
N GLY A 94 -37.17 -5.97 21.55
CA GLY A 94 -38.03 -4.93 20.99
C GLY A 94 -37.36 -4.17 19.84
N THR A 95 -37.85 -2.97 19.51
CA THR A 95 -37.30 -2.12 18.45
C THR A 95 -37.12 -0.70 18.98
N ASN A 96 -35.87 -0.24 19.10
CA ASN A 96 -35.49 1.01 19.72
C ASN A 96 -34.57 1.82 18.79
N TYR A 97 -35.14 2.79 18.06
CA TYR A 97 -34.40 3.61 17.08
C TYR A 97 -33.51 4.64 17.76
N ASP A 98 -33.95 5.20 18.89
CA ASP A 98 -33.17 6.16 19.66
C ASP A 98 -31.86 5.57 20.16
N ALA A 99 -31.92 4.36 20.74
CA ALA A 99 -30.71 3.64 21.13
C ALA A 99 -29.80 3.33 19.93
N ALA A 100 -30.37 2.98 18.76
CA ALA A 100 -29.61 2.68 17.56
C ALA A 100 -28.84 3.91 17.07
N VAL A 101 -29.50 5.07 16.99
CA VAL A 101 -28.87 6.33 16.56
C VAL A 101 -27.79 6.80 17.52
N ALA A 102 -28.01 6.66 18.85
CA ALA A 102 -27.00 7.01 19.84
C ALA A 102 -25.72 6.18 19.73
N VAL A 103 -25.85 4.86 19.52
CA VAL A 103 -24.68 3.98 19.30
C VAL A 103 -24.06 4.18 17.95
N MET A 104 -24.83 4.39 16.88
CA MET A 104 -24.35 4.74 15.54
C MET A 104 -23.38 5.91 15.57
N GLN A 105 -23.73 7.02 16.23
CA GLN A 105 -22.89 8.21 16.33
C GLN A 105 -21.57 7.97 17.08
N THR A 106 -21.61 7.14 18.13
CA THR A 106 -20.39 6.79 18.89
C THR A 106 -19.50 5.82 18.14
N ALA A 107 -20.09 4.80 17.51
CA ALA A 107 -19.40 3.79 16.73
C ALA A 107 -18.66 4.38 15.52
N PHE A 108 -19.26 5.36 14.85
CA PHE A 108 -18.61 6.06 13.73
C PHE A 108 -17.28 6.70 14.11
N ASN A 109 -17.12 7.17 15.35
CA ASN A 109 -15.92 7.88 15.80
C ASN A 109 -14.81 6.94 16.32
N THR A 110 -14.95 5.63 16.20
CA THR A 110 -13.91 4.66 16.54
C THR A 110 -12.76 4.67 15.53
N SER A 111 -11.61 4.10 15.90
CA SER A 111 -10.42 4.03 15.03
C SER A 111 -10.59 3.03 13.89
N GLY A 112 -9.82 3.19 12.83
CA GLY A 112 -9.71 2.26 11.70
C GLY A 112 -10.51 2.65 10.45
N LYS A 113 -11.08 3.88 10.39
CA LYS A 113 -11.66 4.42 9.14
C LYS A 113 -10.59 4.68 8.09
N LEU A 114 -10.94 4.51 6.83
CA LEU A 114 -10.15 4.99 5.71
C LEU A 114 -10.22 6.52 5.67
N THR A 115 -9.07 7.13 5.52
CA THR A 115 -8.96 8.58 5.35
C THR A 115 -9.29 8.92 3.89
N GLY A 116 -10.11 9.94 3.68
CA GLY A 116 -10.49 10.36 2.32
C GLY A 116 -11.64 9.55 1.70
N ALA A 117 -12.03 8.42 2.27
CA ALA A 117 -13.11 7.59 1.78
C ALA A 117 -14.49 8.25 1.92
N GLN A 118 -15.41 7.91 1.02
CA GLN A 118 -16.82 8.29 1.20
C GLN A 118 -17.40 7.63 2.46
N ASN A 119 -18.27 8.34 3.17
CA ASN A 119 -18.96 7.80 4.34
C ASN A 119 -20.43 7.49 3.99
N VAL A 120 -20.82 6.22 4.05
CA VAL A 120 -22.17 5.79 3.71
C VAL A 120 -22.78 5.04 4.88
N GLY A 121 -23.97 5.43 5.28
CA GLY A 121 -24.75 4.77 6.33
C GLY A 121 -25.93 4.00 5.76
N TYR A 122 -26.23 2.85 6.34
CA TYR A 122 -27.40 2.05 6.06
C TYR A 122 -28.11 1.67 7.35
N PHE A 123 -29.35 2.12 7.49
CA PHE A 123 -30.22 1.77 8.60
C PHE A 123 -31.31 0.80 8.14
N PHE A 124 -31.30 -0.42 8.68
CA PHE A 124 -32.26 -1.48 8.30
C PHE A 124 -33.23 -1.76 9.43
N SER A 125 -34.54 -1.77 9.17
CA SER A 125 -35.56 -2.22 10.14
C SER A 125 -36.79 -2.82 9.47
N ASP A 126 -37.43 -3.79 10.11
CA ASP A 126 -38.66 -4.45 9.64
C ASP A 126 -39.92 -4.00 10.40
N GLY A 127 -39.76 -3.16 11.42
CA GLY A 127 -40.82 -2.74 12.31
C GLY A 127 -40.75 -1.27 12.73
N LYS A 128 -41.88 -0.71 13.11
CA LYS A 128 -41.94 0.59 13.77
C LYS A 128 -41.32 0.49 15.18
N PRO A 129 -40.66 1.56 15.67
CA PRO A 129 -40.11 1.57 17.02
C PRO A 129 -41.27 1.41 18.05
N ASN A 130 -41.02 0.57 19.06
CA ASN A 130 -41.93 0.29 20.14
C ASN A 130 -41.35 0.55 21.57
N GLU A 131 -40.06 0.83 21.66
CA GLU A 131 -39.35 1.12 22.92
C GLU A 131 -38.63 2.49 22.91
N GLY A 132 -38.29 3.06 21.75
CA GLY A 132 -37.68 4.38 21.58
C GLY A 132 -37.83 4.84 20.15
N ASP A 133 -38.43 6.02 19.94
CA ASP A 133 -38.70 6.60 18.62
C ASP A 133 -37.89 7.90 18.43
N ILE A 134 -37.59 8.22 17.19
CA ILE A 134 -36.88 9.44 16.83
C ILE A 134 -37.84 10.65 16.93
N ASN A 135 -37.61 11.51 17.91
CA ASN A 135 -38.32 12.76 17.98
C ASN A 135 -37.61 13.88 17.18
N ALA A 136 -38.21 15.04 17.05
CA ALA A 136 -37.65 16.16 16.26
C ALA A 136 -36.26 16.64 16.73
N ALA A 137 -35.96 16.51 18.03
CA ALA A 137 -34.64 16.86 18.56
C ALA A 137 -33.59 15.82 18.19
N ASP A 138 -33.93 14.52 18.25
CA ASP A 138 -33.08 13.42 17.86
C ASP A 138 -32.80 13.44 16.35
N GLU A 139 -33.83 13.73 15.54
CA GLU A 139 -33.68 13.91 14.11
C GLU A 139 -32.73 15.07 13.78
N ALA A 140 -32.88 16.22 14.45
CA ALA A 140 -32.00 17.36 14.23
C ALA A 140 -30.55 17.05 14.66
N ALA A 141 -30.35 16.33 15.78
CA ALA A 141 -29.04 15.91 16.24
C ALA A 141 -28.39 14.91 15.28
N LEU A 142 -29.18 13.97 14.74
CA LEU A 142 -28.68 13.01 13.73
C LEU A 142 -28.26 13.74 12.44
N LYS A 143 -29.06 14.64 11.91
CA LYS A 143 -28.74 15.42 10.70
C LYS A 143 -27.46 16.24 10.89
N ASN A 144 -27.31 16.95 12.01
CA ASN A 144 -26.08 17.67 12.34
C ASN A 144 -24.86 16.73 12.38
N PHE A 145 -25.02 15.52 12.90
CA PHE A 145 -23.95 14.52 12.91
C PHE A 145 -23.62 14.02 11.49
N LEU A 146 -24.63 13.75 10.66
CA LEU A 146 -24.44 13.32 9.27
C LEU A 146 -23.77 14.40 8.43
N ASP A 147 -24.20 15.68 8.62
CA ASP A 147 -23.58 16.85 7.98
C ASP A 147 -22.10 17.01 8.37
N ALA A 148 -21.81 16.95 9.69
CA ALA A 148 -20.46 17.15 10.21
C ALA A 148 -19.46 16.07 9.78
N ASN A 149 -19.96 14.91 9.31
CA ASN A 149 -19.14 13.78 8.91
C ASN A 149 -19.35 13.39 7.43
N ASN A 150 -20.04 14.21 6.65
CA ASN A 150 -20.34 13.96 5.24
C ASN A 150 -20.91 12.55 4.99
N ILE A 151 -21.88 12.12 5.81
CA ILE A 151 -22.45 10.78 5.72
C ILE A 151 -23.76 10.81 4.92
N LYS A 152 -23.81 10.07 3.83
CA LYS A 152 -25.07 9.79 3.13
C LYS A 152 -25.72 8.56 3.76
N ASN A 153 -26.83 8.77 4.48
CA ASN A 153 -27.52 7.71 5.22
C ASN A 153 -28.79 7.24 4.53
N TYR A 154 -28.83 5.97 4.15
CA TYR A 154 -29.99 5.30 3.60
C TYR A 154 -30.80 4.62 4.71
N ALA A 155 -32.12 4.75 4.67
CA ALA A 155 -33.02 4.04 5.58
C ALA A 155 -33.87 3.05 4.79
N ILE A 156 -33.72 1.76 5.11
CA ILE A 156 -34.26 0.64 4.37
C ILE A 156 -35.25 -0.13 5.24
N GLY A 157 -36.50 -0.15 4.79
CA GLY A 157 -37.56 -0.89 5.44
C GLY A 157 -37.75 -2.31 4.88
N LEU A 158 -37.86 -3.30 5.74
CA LEU A 158 -37.93 -4.73 5.39
C LEU A 158 -39.32 -5.28 5.55
N GLY A 159 -40.12 -5.24 4.49
CA GLY A 159 -41.48 -5.72 4.47
C GLY A 159 -42.51 -4.64 4.86
N SER A 160 -43.77 -5.06 5.10
CA SER A 160 -44.90 -4.13 5.36
C SER A 160 -45.05 -3.74 6.84
N GLY A 161 -44.18 -4.17 7.74
CA GLY A 161 -44.23 -3.89 9.19
C GLY A 161 -43.79 -2.47 9.56
N VAL A 162 -43.05 -1.82 8.68
CA VAL A 162 -42.54 -0.45 8.79
C VAL A 162 -43.05 0.43 7.67
N SER A 163 -43.10 1.71 7.86
CA SER A 163 -43.53 2.70 6.86
C SER A 163 -42.48 3.79 6.65
N ASN A 164 -42.55 4.47 5.51
CA ASN A 164 -41.66 5.61 5.24
C ASN A 164 -41.73 6.64 6.38
N ALA A 165 -42.91 6.93 6.93
CA ALA A 165 -43.01 7.89 8.03
C ALA A 165 -42.17 7.54 9.28
N ASN A 166 -41.88 6.25 9.52
CA ASN A 166 -41.02 5.82 10.60
C ASN A 166 -39.53 5.94 10.26
N LEU A 167 -39.15 5.86 8.99
CA LEU A 167 -37.78 5.79 8.50
C LEU A 167 -37.27 7.07 7.85
N ASP A 168 -38.17 7.91 7.30
CA ASP A 168 -37.79 9.19 6.68
C ASP A 168 -36.94 10.10 7.59
N PRO A 169 -37.16 10.16 8.94
CA PRO A 169 -36.26 10.92 9.82
C PRO A 169 -34.81 10.43 9.85
N LEU A 170 -34.58 9.18 9.41
CA LEU A 170 -33.26 8.54 9.35
C LEU A 170 -32.63 8.62 7.96
N ALA A 171 -33.38 8.98 6.93
CA ALA A 171 -32.93 9.05 5.55
C ALA A 171 -32.48 10.48 5.22
N TYR A 172 -31.16 10.69 5.15
CA TYR A 172 -30.58 12.01 4.96
C TYR A 172 -29.24 11.97 4.24
N ASP A 173 -29.04 12.88 3.33
CA ASP A 173 -27.78 13.09 2.63
C ASP A 173 -27.01 14.23 3.29
N GLY A 174 -26.03 13.90 4.16
CA GLY A 174 -25.18 14.86 4.86
C GLY A 174 -24.12 15.51 3.97
N ILE A 175 -23.93 15.02 2.74
CA ILE A 175 -23.04 15.64 1.75
C ILE A 175 -23.75 16.83 1.10
N ASN A 176 -24.99 16.61 0.67
CA ASN A 176 -25.82 17.62 -0.01
C ASN A 176 -26.73 18.40 0.94
N HIS A 177 -26.73 18.11 2.24
CA HIS A 177 -27.58 18.72 3.27
C HIS A 177 -29.08 18.64 2.94
N THR A 178 -29.51 17.47 2.42
CA THR A 178 -30.86 17.25 1.93
C THR A 178 -31.55 16.05 2.55
N ASN A 179 -32.85 16.17 2.83
CA ASN A 179 -33.64 15.00 3.19
C ASN A 179 -33.80 14.10 1.96
N THR A 180 -33.54 12.83 2.19
CA THR A 180 -33.86 11.77 1.23
C THR A 180 -35.11 11.01 1.69
N ASN A 181 -35.66 10.15 0.85
CA ASN A 181 -36.78 9.30 1.24
C ASN A 181 -36.28 7.92 1.64
N ALA A 182 -36.83 7.39 2.71
CA ALA A 182 -36.62 5.98 3.07
C ALA A 182 -37.21 5.05 1.98
N VAL A 183 -36.60 3.91 1.82
CA VAL A 183 -37.05 2.90 0.86
C VAL A 183 -37.63 1.69 1.62
N VAL A 184 -38.94 1.51 1.57
CA VAL A 184 -39.61 0.34 2.14
C VAL A 184 -39.77 -0.76 1.06
N VAL A 185 -39.01 -1.84 1.21
CA VAL A 185 -39.01 -3.00 0.30
C VAL A 185 -40.09 -3.98 0.77
N THR A 186 -41.27 -3.90 0.16
CA THR A 186 -42.43 -4.77 0.52
C THR A 186 -42.32 -6.18 -0.06
N ASP A 187 -41.73 -6.32 -1.26
CA ASP A 187 -41.30 -7.60 -1.83
C ASP A 187 -39.82 -7.82 -1.56
N LEU A 188 -39.51 -8.57 -0.53
CA LEU A 188 -38.12 -8.77 -0.10
C LEU A 188 -37.25 -9.57 -1.09
N ASN A 189 -37.82 -10.18 -2.14
CA ASN A 189 -37.02 -10.68 -3.27
C ASN A 189 -36.28 -9.56 -3.99
N GLN A 190 -36.76 -8.32 -3.89
CA GLN A 190 -36.13 -7.15 -4.53
C GLN A 190 -35.06 -6.51 -3.65
N LEU A 191 -34.83 -6.95 -2.41
CA LEU A 191 -33.92 -6.28 -1.45
C LEU A 191 -32.53 -6.14 -2.01
N ASN A 192 -31.97 -7.20 -2.57
CA ASN A 192 -30.64 -7.16 -3.17
C ASN A 192 -30.55 -6.18 -4.36
N SER A 193 -31.59 -6.12 -5.18
CA SER A 193 -31.63 -5.16 -6.30
C SER A 193 -31.75 -3.72 -5.82
N VAL A 194 -32.53 -3.46 -4.78
CA VAL A 194 -32.70 -2.13 -4.18
C VAL A 194 -31.36 -1.68 -3.58
N LEU A 195 -30.70 -2.51 -2.80
CA LEU A 195 -29.39 -2.17 -2.21
C LEU A 195 -28.33 -1.96 -3.29
N SER A 196 -28.29 -2.82 -4.30
CA SER A 196 -27.40 -2.67 -5.45
C SER A 196 -27.55 -1.33 -6.17
N GLY A 197 -28.76 -0.80 -6.22
CA GLY A 197 -29.04 0.51 -6.82
C GLY A 197 -28.58 1.71 -5.97
N THR A 198 -28.17 1.50 -4.71
CA THR A 198 -27.63 2.57 -3.87
C THR A 198 -26.10 2.70 -3.96
N VAL A 199 -25.44 1.69 -4.49
CA VAL A 199 -23.98 1.66 -4.68
C VAL A 199 -23.63 2.46 -5.93
N GLN A 200 -22.80 3.45 -5.78
CA GLN A 200 -22.33 4.33 -6.87
C GLN A 200 -20.81 4.41 -6.83
N GLY A 201 -20.18 4.21 -7.98
CA GLY A 201 -18.77 4.51 -8.17
C GLY A 201 -18.49 6.02 -8.15
N ALA A 202 -17.23 6.39 -8.20
CA ALA A 202 -16.84 7.79 -8.30
C ALA A 202 -17.51 8.44 -9.53
N PRO A 203 -18.16 9.60 -9.38
CA PRO A 203 -18.75 10.29 -10.52
C PRO A 203 -17.64 10.89 -11.39
N VAL A 204 -17.67 10.60 -12.68
CA VAL A 204 -16.84 11.25 -13.68
C VAL A 204 -17.56 12.49 -14.18
N THR A 205 -17.04 13.65 -13.88
CA THR A 205 -17.63 14.94 -14.30
C THR A 205 -16.80 15.59 -15.38
N GLY A 206 -17.41 16.41 -16.21
CA GLY A 206 -16.69 17.16 -17.24
C GLY A 206 -17.59 17.92 -18.18
N SER A 207 -17.00 18.50 -19.23
CA SER A 207 -17.75 19.16 -20.28
C SER A 207 -17.52 18.48 -21.63
N LEU A 208 -18.58 18.19 -22.36
CA LEU A 208 -18.50 17.71 -23.74
C LEU A 208 -17.80 18.69 -24.71
N LEU A 209 -17.72 19.95 -24.33
CA LEU A 209 -17.02 20.97 -25.10
C LEU A 209 -15.52 21.04 -24.81
N GLY A 210 -15.09 20.42 -23.67
CA GLY A 210 -13.73 20.43 -23.16
C GLY A 210 -13.40 21.66 -22.32
N GLU A 211 -12.16 21.66 -21.83
CA GLU A 211 -11.64 22.77 -21.04
C GLU A 211 -11.68 24.08 -21.83
N GLY A 212 -12.33 25.07 -21.24
CA GLY A 212 -12.51 26.37 -21.90
C GLY A 212 -13.29 26.31 -23.21
N GLY A 213 -13.87 25.15 -23.55
CA GLY A 213 -14.67 24.95 -24.75
C GLY A 213 -15.96 25.77 -24.68
N THR A 214 -16.17 26.57 -25.70
CA THR A 214 -17.41 27.29 -25.89
C THR A 214 -18.09 26.84 -27.19
N PHE A 215 -19.41 27.06 -27.27
CA PHE A 215 -20.15 26.79 -28.48
C PHE A 215 -19.83 27.75 -29.66
N GLY A 216 -18.76 28.53 -29.54
CA GLY A 216 -18.39 29.60 -30.46
C GLY A 216 -18.80 30.99 -29.96
N ALA A 217 -18.48 32.05 -30.70
CA ALA A 217 -18.73 33.43 -30.33
C ALA A 217 -20.23 33.75 -30.14
N ASP A 218 -21.10 33.03 -30.83
CA ASP A 218 -22.55 33.24 -30.86
C ASP A 218 -23.34 32.35 -29.92
N GLY A 219 -22.64 31.54 -29.11
CA GLY A 219 -23.23 30.55 -28.22
C GLY A 219 -23.76 29.29 -28.96
N GLY A 220 -24.36 28.37 -28.24
CA GLY A 220 -24.88 27.12 -28.79
C GLY A 220 -25.46 26.20 -27.72
N PHE A 221 -25.62 24.92 -28.06
CA PHE A 221 -26.18 23.91 -27.18
C PHE A 221 -25.81 22.47 -27.67
N ILE A 222 -26.03 21.46 -26.83
CA ILE A 222 -25.90 20.06 -27.22
C ILE A 222 -27.14 19.64 -28.00
N LYS A 223 -26.99 19.48 -29.30
CA LYS A 223 -28.08 19.14 -30.24
C LYS A 223 -28.58 17.73 -30.08
N SER A 224 -27.66 16.76 -29.86
CA SER A 224 -28.05 15.37 -29.65
C SER A 224 -27.03 14.59 -28.84
N ILE A 225 -27.52 13.58 -28.11
CA ILE A 225 -26.74 12.54 -27.45
C ILE A 225 -27.12 11.20 -28.07
N VAL A 226 -26.12 10.35 -28.35
CA VAL A 226 -26.31 9.00 -28.87
C VAL A 226 -25.65 8.02 -27.90
N ILE A 227 -26.45 7.17 -27.29
CA ILE A 227 -25.96 6.13 -26.35
C ILE A 227 -26.88 4.91 -26.45
N ASP A 228 -26.30 3.72 -26.35
CA ASP A 228 -27.04 2.43 -26.40
C ASP A 228 -27.99 2.29 -27.61
N GLY A 229 -27.60 2.85 -28.76
CA GLY A 229 -28.39 2.83 -29.98
C GLY A 229 -29.57 3.81 -30.00
N THR A 230 -29.78 4.59 -28.95
CA THR A 230 -30.80 5.63 -28.85
C THR A 230 -30.22 6.99 -29.11
N THR A 231 -30.89 7.79 -29.95
CA THR A 231 -30.55 9.19 -30.19
C THR A 231 -31.55 10.07 -29.48
N TYR A 232 -31.06 10.92 -28.60
CA TYR A 232 -31.80 11.94 -27.87
C TYR A 232 -31.53 13.29 -28.55
N THR A 233 -32.56 13.83 -29.22
CA THR A 233 -32.44 15.12 -29.93
C THR A 233 -33.10 16.24 -29.15
N TYR A 234 -32.34 17.27 -28.87
CA TYR A 234 -32.78 18.43 -28.12
C TYR A 234 -33.10 19.62 -29.01
N ASP A 235 -34.24 20.27 -28.73
CA ASP A 235 -34.64 21.52 -29.36
C ASP A 235 -34.91 22.57 -28.27
N PRO A 236 -34.01 23.55 -28.06
CA PRO A 236 -34.18 24.58 -27.02
C PRO A 236 -35.34 25.54 -27.26
N LYS A 237 -35.89 25.55 -28.47
CA LYS A 237 -36.91 26.56 -28.88
C LYS A 237 -38.32 25.97 -29.03
N ALA A 238 -38.53 24.68 -28.75
CA ALA A 238 -39.74 23.96 -29.17
C ALA A 238 -41.05 24.36 -28.48
N LEU A 239 -41.03 24.87 -27.25
CA LEU A 239 -42.25 25.13 -26.46
C LEU A 239 -42.16 26.50 -25.78
N SER A 240 -42.32 27.60 -26.53
CA SER A 240 -42.45 29.00 -25.98
C SER A 240 -41.30 29.37 -25.03
N GLY A 241 -40.09 28.85 -25.26
CA GLY A 241 -38.90 29.11 -24.45
C GLY A 241 -38.53 28.00 -23.47
N GLN A 242 -39.29 26.90 -23.45
CA GLN A 242 -38.86 25.66 -22.78
C GLN A 242 -38.33 24.66 -23.81
N GLY A 243 -37.20 24.03 -23.51
CA GLY A 243 -36.61 22.98 -24.36
C GLY A 243 -37.49 21.74 -24.46
N SER A 244 -37.36 21.01 -25.59
CA SER A 244 -37.98 19.69 -25.74
C SER A 244 -36.98 18.66 -26.16
N LEU A 245 -37.19 17.39 -25.79
CA LEU A 245 -36.36 16.27 -26.13
C LEU A 245 -37.14 15.18 -26.85
N ILE A 246 -36.58 14.66 -27.94
CA ILE A 246 -37.17 13.51 -28.68
C ILE A 246 -36.16 12.38 -28.66
N ALA A 247 -36.56 11.20 -28.18
CA ALA A 247 -35.77 9.97 -28.28
C ALA A 247 -36.20 9.18 -29.52
N SER A 248 -35.24 8.65 -30.29
CA SER A 248 -35.45 7.84 -31.45
C SER A 248 -34.38 6.75 -31.60
N GLY A 249 -34.70 5.63 -32.26
CA GLY A 249 -33.78 4.52 -32.47
C GLY A 249 -34.02 3.41 -31.45
N GLY A 250 -33.17 3.25 -30.48
CA GLY A 250 -33.19 2.20 -29.46
C GLY A 250 -34.29 2.37 -28.40
N VAL A 251 -34.05 1.74 -27.24
CA VAL A 251 -34.95 1.86 -26.08
C VAL A 251 -34.66 3.17 -25.34
N ASN A 252 -35.74 3.94 -25.08
CA ASN A 252 -35.59 5.19 -24.35
C ASN A 252 -35.42 4.92 -22.84
N HIS A 253 -34.22 5.13 -22.32
CA HIS A 253 -33.88 5.09 -20.89
C HIS A 253 -33.62 6.51 -20.32
N GLY A 254 -33.92 7.56 -21.09
CA GLY A 254 -33.67 8.95 -20.74
C GLY A 254 -34.90 9.61 -20.07
N THR A 255 -34.62 10.39 -19.04
CA THR A 255 -35.56 11.31 -18.38
C THR A 255 -35.08 12.74 -18.58
N PHE A 256 -35.92 13.59 -19.17
CA PHE A 256 -35.58 14.99 -19.42
C PHE A 256 -36.29 15.91 -18.44
N ASN A 257 -35.48 16.79 -17.80
CA ASN A 257 -35.97 17.82 -16.90
C ASN A 257 -36.04 19.16 -17.67
N THR A 258 -37.26 19.63 -17.94
CA THR A 258 -37.50 20.88 -18.69
C THR A 258 -37.24 22.13 -17.88
N ALA A 259 -37.05 22.04 -16.56
CA ALA A 259 -36.81 23.22 -15.71
C ALA A 259 -35.36 23.72 -15.81
N ASN A 260 -34.43 22.83 -16.06
CA ASN A 260 -32.98 23.12 -16.14
C ASN A 260 -32.29 22.50 -17.36
N ASN A 261 -33.08 21.96 -18.31
CA ASN A 261 -32.62 21.31 -19.56
C ASN A 261 -31.58 20.20 -19.35
N THR A 262 -31.73 19.43 -18.27
CA THR A 262 -30.87 18.26 -18.00
C THR A 262 -31.49 16.99 -18.49
N LEU A 263 -30.68 16.12 -19.06
CA LEU A 263 -31.03 14.77 -19.51
C LEU A 263 -30.30 13.76 -18.63
N SER A 264 -31.06 12.87 -17.98
CA SER A 264 -30.52 11.73 -17.23
C SER A 264 -30.80 10.45 -18.00
N ILE A 265 -29.77 9.65 -18.28
CA ILE A 265 -29.88 8.38 -19.03
C ILE A 265 -29.30 7.25 -18.20
N ALA A 266 -30.10 6.21 -17.95
CA ALA A 266 -29.58 4.94 -17.43
C ALA A 266 -29.01 4.13 -18.61
N THR A 267 -27.73 3.76 -18.52
CA THR A 267 -27.04 3.03 -19.60
C THR A 267 -27.24 1.52 -19.48
N ASN A 268 -27.02 0.80 -20.58
CA ASN A 268 -27.10 -0.67 -20.60
C ASN A 268 -26.02 -1.33 -19.72
N ASN A 269 -24.90 -0.64 -19.46
CA ASN A 269 -23.86 -1.10 -18.55
C ASN A 269 -24.10 -0.70 -17.08
N SER A 270 -25.35 -0.36 -16.73
CA SER A 270 -25.79 0.02 -15.39
C SER A 270 -25.20 1.33 -14.88
N GLY A 271 -24.63 2.18 -15.73
CA GLY A 271 -24.21 3.53 -15.41
C GLY A 271 -25.38 4.52 -15.51
N THR A 272 -25.16 5.74 -15.04
CA THR A 272 -26.07 6.88 -15.19
C THR A 272 -25.32 8.07 -15.76
N LEU A 273 -25.73 8.54 -16.93
CA LEU A 273 -25.26 9.79 -17.50
C LEU A 273 -26.25 10.90 -17.16
N LEU A 274 -25.79 11.93 -16.49
CA LEU A 274 -26.53 13.19 -16.33
C LEU A 274 -25.83 14.28 -17.15
N ILE A 275 -26.56 14.97 -18.01
CA ILE A 275 -25.99 15.98 -18.88
C ILE A 275 -26.87 17.23 -18.94
N ASN A 276 -26.27 18.41 -18.86
CA ASN A 276 -26.91 19.68 -19.13
C ASN A 276 -26.76 19.98 -20.62
N LEU A 277 -27.89 20.06 -21.34
CA LEU A 277 -27.89 20.20 -22.79
C LEU A 277 -27.61 21.65 -23.26
N ASP A 278 -27.73 22.64 -22.35
CA ASP A 278 -27.37 24.02 -22.67
C ASP A 278 -25.88 24.31 -22.48
N THR A 279 -25.23 23.64 -21.52
CA THR A 279 -23.81 23.88 -21.17
C THR A 279 -22.87 22.80 -21.69
N GLY A 280 -23.36 21.59 -21.89
CA GLY A 280 -22.55 20.39 -22.21
C GLY A 280 -21.86 19.76 -21.01
N GLU A 281 -22.07 20.28 -19.80
CA GLU A 281 -21.57 19.68 -18.56
C GLU A 281 -22.24 18.32 -18.33
N TYR A 282 -21.44 17.31 -17.96
CA TYR A 282 -21.95 15.97 -17.68
C TYR A 282 -21.42 15.42 -16.38
N THR A 283 -22.16 14.47 -15.84
CA THR A 283 -21.73 13.58 -14.77
C THR A 283 -22.09 12.17 -15.19
N TYR A 284 -21.09 11.28 -15.21
CA TYR A 284 -21.32 9.85 -15.40
C TYR A 284 -21.00 9.12 -14.10
N THR A 285 -21.91 8.26 -13.65
CA THR A 285 -21.73 7.44 -12.44
C THR A 285 -21.91 5.96 -12.83
N SER A 286 -20.92 5.14 -12.56
CA SER A 286 -20.98 3.70 -12.76
C SER A 286 -21.66 3.02 -11.57
N GLN A 287 -22.44 1.97 -11.83
CA GLN A 287 -23.03 1.09 -10.79
C GLN A 287 -22.67 -0.37 -11.01
N LYS A 288 -21.91 -0.68 -12.06
CA LYS A 288 -21.61 -2.06 -12.44
C LYS A 288 -20.18 -2.39 -12.11
N THR A 289 -20.02 -3.42 -11.30
CA THR A 289 -18.76 -4.08 -11.04
C THR A 289 -18.60 -5.26 -11.99
N THR A 290 -17.53 -5.35 -12.72
CA THR A 290 -17.21 -6.45 -13.64
C THR A 290 -15.73 -6.74 -13.57
N ALA A 291 -15.35 -7.99 -13.81
CA ALA A 291 -13.97 -8.41 -13.92
C ALA A 291 -13.27 -7.95 -15.22
N VAL A 292 -13.88 -7.05 -15.99
CA VAL A 292 -13.33 -6.55 -17.27
C VAL A 292 -13.62 -5.07 -17.41
N VAL A 293 -12.72 -4.36 -18.04
CA VAL A 293 -12.89 -2.94 -18.35
C VAL A 293 -14.18 -2.73 -19.17
N LEU A 294 -15.08 -1.92 -18.64
CA LEU A 294 -16.27 -1.47 -19.35
C LEU A 294 -15.98 -0.20 -20.11
N THR A 295 -16.53 -0.09 -21.30
CA THR A 295 -16.40 1.11 -22.12
C THR A 295 -17.78 1.60 -22.51
N GLU A 296 -18.14 2.81 -22.10
CA GLU A 296 -19.32 3.53 -22.56
C GLU A 296 -18.92 4.52 -23.64
N ASN A 297 -19.60 4.44 -24.77
CA ASN A 297 -19.39 5.39 -25.86
C ASN A 297 -20.61 6.29 -25.99
N ILE A 298 -20.42 7.56 -25.71
CA ILE A 298 -21.45 8.58 -25.72
C ILE A 298 -21.18 9.51 -26.90
N GLY A 299 -21.87 9.25 -28.01
CA GLY A 299 -21.84 10.14 -29.17
C GLY A 299 -22.58 11.44 -28.87
N PHE A 300 -22.03 12.59 -29.27
CA PHE A 300 -22.72 13.86 -29.11
C PHE A 300 -22.56 14.75 -30.32
N THR A 301 -23.54 15.62 -30.51
CA THR A 301 -23.50 16.67 -31.56
C THR A 301 -23.79 17.99 -30.92
N VAL A 302 -22.90 18.95 -31.12
CA VAL A 302 -23.10 20.35 -30.74
C VAL A 302 -23.68 21.14 -31.92
N SER A 303 -24.49 22.15 -31.59
CA SER A 303 -24.98 23.13 -32.57
C SER A 303 -24.67 24.52 -32.04
N ASP A 304 -24.08 25.39 -32.87
CA ASP A 304 -24.10 26.80 -32.54
C ASP A 304 -25.49 27.42 -32.83
N ASN A 305 -25.63 28.71 -32.52
CA ASN A 305 -26.92 29.42 -32.67
C ASN A 305 -27.24 29.73 -34.14
N ASP A 306 -26.26 29.62 -35.04
CA ASP A 306 -26.45 29.79 -36.49
C ASP A 306 -26.82 28.45 -37.19
N GLY A 307 -26.69 27.34 -36.46
CA GLY A 307 -27.11 26.01 -36.89
C GLY A 307 -26.00 25.14 -37.43
N ASP A 308 -24.74 25.56 -37.36
CA ASP A 308 -23.58 24.75 -37.72
C ASP A 308 -23.43 23.59 -36.69
N LEU A 309 -23.05 22.42 -37.20
CA LEU A 309 -23.00 21.18 -36.40
C LEU A 309 -21.58 20.62 -36.37
N ALA A 310 -21.21 20.12 -35.17
CA ALA A 310 -20.01 19.31 -35.01
C ALA A 310 -20.33 18.11 -34.10
N SER A 311 -19.83 16.92 -34.48
CA SER A 311 -20.09 15.68 -33.72
C SER A 311 -18.78 15.09 -33.24
N SER A 312 -18.83 14.40 -32.08
CA SER A 312 -17.72 13.70 -31.48
C SER A 312 -18.21 12.63 -30.52
N THR A 313 -17.28 11.93 -29.85
CA THR A 313 -17.56 10.86 -28.91
C THR A 313 -16.84 11.11 -27.60
N LEU A 314 -17.58 10.99 -26.49
CA LEU A 314 -17.01 10.81 -25.16
C LEU A 314 -16.97 9.30 -24.87
N THR A 315 -15.79 8.79 -24.57
CA THR A 315 -15.58 7.40 -24.14
C THR A 315 -15.31 7.38 -22.64
N VAL A 316 -16.17 6.72 -21.86
CA VAL A 316 -15.96 6.51 -20.42
C VAL A 316 -15.47 5.08 -20.21
N LYS A 317 -14.30 4.90 -19.62
CA LYS A 317 -13.79 3.61 -19.21
C LYS A 317 -14.02 3.43 -17.70
N VAL A 318 -14.60 2.33 -17.32
CA VAL A 318 -14.73 1.87 -15.93
C VAL A 318 -13.77 0.70 -15.77
N ILE A 319 -12.71 0.92 -15.01
CA ILE A 319 -11.71 -0.09 -14.72
C ILE A 319 -12.12 -0.73 -13.39
N PRO A 320 -12.45 -2.04 -13.38
CA PRO A 320 -12.69 -2.74 -12.12
C PRO A 320 -11.37 -2.94 -11.39
N ASN A 321 -11.43 -3.21 -10.08
CA ASN A 321 -10.28 -3.72 -9.37
C ASN A 321 -9.80 -5.00 -10.06
N ALA A 322 -8.55 -5.02 -10.51
CA ALA A 322 -7.90 -6.18 -11.11
C ALA A 322 -6.98 -6.81 -10.05
N PRO A 323 -6.96 -8.13 -9.89
CA PRO A 323 -6.06 -8.75 -8.93
C PRO A 323 -4.60 -8.43 -9.30
N PRO A 324 -3.71 -8.39 -8.31
CA PRO A 324 -2.28 -8.24 -8.55
C PRO A 324 -1.74 -9.37 -9.44
N VAL A 325 -0.59 -9.16 -10.00
CA VAL A 325 0.18 -10.17 -10.74
C VAL A 325 1.42 -10.50 -9.91
N ALA A 326 1.37 -11.64 -9.22
CA ALA A 326 2.48 -12.11 -8.42
C ALA A 326 3.44 -12.97 -9.25
N MET A 327 4.74 -12.74 -9.08
CA MET A 327 5.82 -13.42 -9.77
C MET A 327 6.57 -14.34 -8.81
N ASP A 328 7.11 -15.45 -9.32
CA ASP A 328 7.88 -16.39 -8.50
C ASP A 328 9.19 -15.75 -8.03
N ASP A 329 9.56 -15.99 -6.74
CA ASP A 329 10.78 -15.51 -6.14
C ASP A 329 11.80 -16.60 -5.89
N HIS A 330 13.07 -16.25 -6.06
CA HIS A 330 14.20 -17.05 -5.67
C HIS A 330 14.99 -16.36 -4.55
N VAL A 331 14.84 -16.85 -3.33
CA VAL A 331 15.53 -16.30 -2.15
C VAL A 331 16.80 -17.08 -1.89
N ILE A 332 17.93 -16.40 -1.83
CA ILE A 332 19.22 -16.96 -1.46
C ILE A 332 19.61 -16.43 -0.09
N THR A 333 19.94 -17.30 0.85
CA THR A 333 20.26 -16.90 2.21
C THR A 333 21.34 -17.75 2.87
N ASN A 334 22.10 -17.17 3.78
CA ASN A 334 22.96 -17.89 4.73
C ASN A 334 22.36 -17.99 6.14
N VAL A 335 21.07 -17.67 6.27
CA VAL A 335 20.36 -17.78 7.55
C VAL A 335 19.93 -19.24 7.77
N LEU A 336 20.42 -19.85 8.84
CA LEU A 336 20.14 -21.25 9.22
C LEU A 336 19.13 -21.33 10.38
N SER A 337 18.08 -20.59 10.34
CA SER A 337 16.96 -20.78 11.27
C SER A 337 15.88 -21.66 10.64
N GLY A 338 15.09 -22.36 11.45
CA GLY A 338 13.95 -23.13 10.93
C GLY A 338 12.87 -22.28 10.28
N ASN A 339 12.85 -20.98 10.59
CA ASN A 339 12.00 -19.96 9.98
C ASN A 339 12.88 -18.92 9.32
N ILE A 340 12.74 -18.77 8.02
CA ILE A 340 13.35 -17.69 7.26
C ILE A 340 12.31 -16.58 7.12
N VAL A 341 12.65 -15.39 7.56
CA VAL A 341 11.82 -14.20 7.39
C VAL A 341 12.31 -13.46 6.16
N VAL A 342 11.43 -13.29 5.20
CA VAL A 342 11.65 -12.47 4.01
C VAL A 342 10.67 -11.31 4.14
N PRO A 343 11.12 -10.07 4.34
CA PRO A 343 10.23 -8.92 4.38
C PRO A 343 9.31 -8.87 3.18
N GLY A 344 8.04 -8.47 3.40
CA GLY A 344 7.03 -8.51 2.34
C GLY A 344 7.41 -7.69 1.11
N GLU A 345 8.04 -6.53 1.32
CA GLU A 345 8.52 -5.67 0.23
C GLU A 345 9.58 -6.32 -0.66
N LEU A 346 10.32 -7.31 -0.15
CA LEU A 346 11.30 -8.05 -0.96
C LEU A 346 10.61 -9.08 -1.86
N LEU A 347 9.53 -9.71 -1.39
CA LEU A 347 8.72 -10.64 -2.18
C LEU A 347 7.88 -9.91 -3.23
N LEU A 348 7.51 -8.65 -2.97
CA LEU A 348 6.67 -7.85 -3.85
C LEU A 348 7.48 -6.99 -4.83
N ALA A 349 8.81 -7.08 -4.81
CA ALA A 349 9.66 -6.20 -5.60
C ALA A 349 9.48 -6.37 -7.12
N ASN A 350 9.13 -7.58 -7.56
CA ASN A 350 8.84 -7.94 -8.96
C ASN A 350 7.34 -8.08 -9.26
N ASP A 351 6.48 -7.93 -8.24
CA ASP A 351 5.04 -7.99 -8.38
C ASP A 351 4.46 -6.68 -8.89
N THR A 352 3.36 -6.75 -9.57
CA THR A 352 2.67 -5.57 -10.11
C THR A 352 1.18 -5.63 -9.82
N ASP A 353 0.59 -4.45 -9.68
CA ASP A 353 -0.85 -4.30 -9.65
C ASP A 353 -1.32 -3.47 -10.85
N PRO A 354 -2.32 -3.96 -11.64
CA PRO A 354 -2.82 -3.23 -12.80
C PRO A 354 -3.51 -1.90 -12.47
N ASN A 355 -4.00 -1.74 -11.24
CA ASN A 355 -4.63 -0.52 -10.75
C ASN A 355 -3.63 0.40 -10.03
N GLY A 356 -2.42 -0.08 -9.76
CA GLY A 356 -1.39 0.63 -9.00
C GLY A 356 -1.60 0.60 -7.49
N ASP A 357 -2.33 -0.40 -7.00
CA ASP A 357 -2.63 -0.54 -5.58
C ASP A 357 -1.42 -1.01 -4.78
N THR A 358 -1.39 -0.64 -3.49
CA THR A 358 -0.33 -1.08 -2.59
C THR A 358 -0.51 -2.54 -2.23
N LEU A 359 0.48 -3.37 -2.54
CA LEU A 359 0.46 -4.80 -2.29
C LEU A 359 0.95 -5.16 -0.88
N ASN A 360 0.43 -6.29 -0.37
CA ASN A 360 0.89 -6.95 0.85
C ASN A 360 1.16 -8.43 0.59
N ALA A 361 2.32 -8.94 1.03
CA ALA A 361 2.67 -10.35 0.92
C ALA A 361 2.28 -11.14 2.18
N THR A 362 1.76 -12.35 2.01
CA THR A 362 1.43 -13.27 3.12
C THR A 362 1.61 -14.72 2.68
N PRO A 363 2.38 -15.58 3.39
CA PRO A 363 3.21 -15.26 4.56
C PRO A 363 4.54 -14.57 4.20
N THR A 364 5.15 -13.89 5.17
CA THR A 364 6.51 -13.35 5.09
C THR A 364 7.52 -14.14 5.93
N SER A 365 7.11 -15.25 6.51
CA SER A 365 7.94 -16.17 7.27
C SER A 365 7.70 -17.59 6.82
N PHE A 366 8.76 -18.25 6.39
CA PHE A 366 8.72 -19.59 5.79
C PHE A 366 9.38 -20.58 6.73
N ASN A 367 8.61 -21.55 7.20
CA ASN A 367 9.13 -22.65 7.99
C ASN A 367 9.79 -23.67 7.05
N THR A 368 11.09 -23.57 6.87
CA THR A 368 11.85 -24.41 5.97
C THR A 368 11.93 -25.86 6.44
N GLY A 369 11.56 -26.14 7.70
CA GLY A 369 11.80 -27.44 8.30
C GLY A 369 13.29 -27.74 8.55
N TRP A 370 14.17 -26.79 8.27
CA TRP A 370 15.58 -26.91 8.59
C TRP A 370 15.74 -26.89 10.09
N VAL A 371 16.39 -27.92 10.61
CA VAL A 371 16.49 -28.10 12.06
C VAL A 371 17.79 -27.47 12.53
N SER A 372 17.68 -26.36 13.27
CA SER A 372 18.82 -25.77 13.97
C SER A 372 18.66 -25.96 15.48
N LYS A 373 19.74 -26.28 16.18
CA LYS A 373 19.84 -26.21 17.63
C LYS A 373 20.87 -25.17 18.02
N ALA A 374 20.45 -24.19 18.81
CA ALA A 374 21.35 -23.23 19.42
C ALA A 374 21.96 -23.82 20.69
N ALA A 375 23.28 -23.71 20.82
CA ALA A 375 24.03 -23.96 22.05
C ALA A 375 24.68 -22.65 22.50
N ASP A 376 24.55 -22.32 23.79
CA ASP A 376 25.15 -21.12 24.35
C ASP A 376 26.19 -21.50 25.40
N PHE A 377 27.42 -21.04 25.22
CA PHE A 377 28.54 -21.28 26.11
C PHE A 377 29.08 -19.98 26.67
N THR A 378 29.00 -19.84 27.96
CA THR A 378 29.58 -18.70 28.67
C THR A 378 30.55 -19.20 29.72
N GLY A 379 31.84 -18.87 29.59
CA GLY A 379 32.85 -19.24 30.56
C GLY A 379 34.26 -19.43 30.00
N THR A 380 35.26 -19.53 30.86
CA THR A 380 36.63 -19.82 30.50
C THR A 380 36.92 -21.29 30.89
N GLY A 381 37.25 -22.12 29.91
CA GLY A 381 37.60 -23.53 30.15
C GLY A 381 37.16 -24.40 28.98
N ALA A 382 37.57 -25.65 28.98
CA ALA A 382 37.18 -26.64 27.97
C ALA A 382 35.69 -26.99 28.09
N ILE A 383 34.93 -26.78 27.01
CA ILE A 383 33.51 -27.09 26.94
C ILE A 383 33.33 -28.35 26.10
N ASN A 384 32.65 -29.35 26.63
CA ASN A 384 32.27 -30.56 25.92
C ASN A 384 30.74 -30.67 25.89
N PHE A 385 30.16 -30.90 24.72
CA PHE A 385 28.74 -31.13 24.55
C PHE A 385 28.32 -32.54 25.01
N THR A 386 27.40 -32.61 25.95
CA THR A 386 26.75 -33.87 26.33
C THR A 386 25.23 -33.77 26.20
N GLY A 387 24.64 -34.44 25.20
CA GLY A 387 23.19 -34.59 25.07
C GLY A 387 22.45 -33.53 24.26
N THR A 388 21.13 -33.67 24.20
CA THR A 388 20.22 -32.83 23.38
C THR A 388 19.81 -31.51 24.02
N ASN A 389 20.23 -31.21 25.24
CA ASN A 389 19.96 -29.96 25.94
C ASN A 389 21.24 -29.14 26.04
N VAL A 390 21.31 -28.15 25.21
CA VAL A 390 22.45 -27.26 25.08
C VAL A 390 22.22 -26.04 25.95
N ASN A 391 22.52 -26.12 27.23
CA ASN A 391 22.41 -24.96 28.10
C ASN A 391 23.19 -25.04 29.41
N THR A 392 24.33 -25.73 29.45
CA THR A 392 25.19 -25.67 30.63
C THR A 392 26.66 -25.87 30.28
N ALA A 393 27.49 -25.03 30.84
CA ALA A 393 28.95 -25.18 30.83
C ALA A 393 29.36 -26.58 31.28
N ALA A 394 30.01 -27.29 30.44
CA ALA A 394 30.86 -28.48 30.56
C ALA A 394 30.41 -29.63 29.68
N ASN A 395 31.31 -30.06 28.81
CA ASN A 395 31.30 -31.33 28.05
C ASN A 395 29.97 -31.68 27.35
N GLN A 396 29.77 -31.20 26.15
CA GLN A 396 28.57 -31.46 25.35
C GLN A 396 28.83 -32.56 24.28
N ASN A 397 28.01 -33.59 24.29
CA ASN A 397 28.11 -34.70 23.38
C ASN A 397 26.91 -34.70 22.41
N LEU A 398 27.19 -34.37 21.17
CA LEU A 398 26.22 -34.40 20.07
C LEU A 398 26.05 -35.83 19.45
N ALA A 399 26.55 -36.88 20.11
CA ALA A 399 26.46 -38.26 19.62
C ALA A 399 25.02 -38.70 19.29
N ASN A 400 24.03 -38.12 19.95
CA ASN A 400 22.62 -38.42 19.76
C ASN A 400 21.87 -37.42 18.89
N VAL A 401 22.54 -36.45 18.29
CA VAL A 401 21.91 -35.45 17.41
C VAL A 401 21.15 -36.13 16.27
N ARG A 402 21.70 -37.24 15.74
CA ARG A 402 21.06 -38.06 14.71
C ARG A 402 19.64 -38.48 15.09
N SER A 403 19.40 -38.92 16.32
CA SER A 403 18.09 -39.39 16.76
C SER A 403 17.08 -38.23 16.92
N ALA A 404 17.57 -37.00 17.14
CA ALA A 404 16.74 -35.84 17.27
C ALA A 404 16.22 -35.27 15.92
N PHE A 405 16.81 -35.74 14.81
CA PHE A 405 16.50 -35.29 13.45
C PHE A 405 15.90 -36.37 12.56
N SER A 406 15.57 -37.54 13.08
CA SER A 406 15.43 -38.79 12.36
C SER A 406 14.06 -39.16 11.84
N ALA A 407 13.27 -38.25 11.29
CA ALA A 407 12.04 -38.77 10.67
C ALA A 407 12.26 -39.40 9.29
N ASN A 408 13.29 -39.02 8.50
CA ASN A 408 13.56 -39.52 7.17
C ASN A 408 15.07 -39.50 6.86
N ALA A 409 15.85 -40.28 7.54
CA ALA A 409 17.30 -40.20 7.64
C ALA A 409 18.12 -40.47 6.36
N ALA A 410 17.51 -40.78 5.23
CA ALA A 410 18.26 -41.11 4.02
C ALA A 410 18.89 -39.93 3.29
N THR A 411 18.40 -38.68 3.57
CA THR A 411 18.74 -37.46 2.82
C THR A 411 18.80 -36.19 3.66
N MET A 412 18.95 -36.29 4.98
CA MET A 412 18.84 -35.07 5.84
C MET A 412 20.19 -34.42 6.11
N THR A 413 20.24 -33.11 5.89
CA THR A 413 21.25 -32.24 6.47
C THR A 413 20.72 -31.68 7.81
N ALA A 414 21.46 -31.87 8.89
CA ALA A 414 21.19 -31.25 10.18
C ALA A 414 22.13 -30.06 10.37
N VAL A 415 21.57 -28.95 10.72
CA VAL A 415 22.32 -27.75 11.05
C VAL A 415 22.22 -27.47 12.52
N LEU A 416 23.35 -27.24 13.15
CA LEU A 416 23.49 -26.86 14.55
C LEU A 416 24.19 -25.53 14.62
N VAL A 417 23.61 -24.59 15.33
CA VAL A 417 24.26 -23.35 15.66
C VAL A 417 24.70 -23.40 17.12
N VAL A 418 25.99 -23.25 17.33
CA VAL A 418 26.62 -23.29 18.63
C VAL A 418 27.09 -21.89 18.96
N SER A 419 26.51 -21.26 19.98
CA SER A 419 27.01 -19.98 20.49
C SER A 419 27.98 -20.26 21.63
N GLY A 420 29.19 -19.74 21.53
CA GLY A 420 30.24 -19.93 22.52
C GLY A 420 30.91 -18.61 22.85
N TYR A 421 31.82 -18.74 23.84
CA TYR A 421 32.57 -17.61 24.35
C TYR A 421 34.00 -18.02 24.61
N LEU A 422 34.95 -17.41 23.90
CA LEU A 422 36.36 -17.62 24.13
C LEU A 422 36.93 -16.51 25.04
N GLY A 423 37.37 -16.87 26.22
CA GLY A 423 37.95 -15.96 27.21
C GLY A 423 39.30 -15.40 26.79
N ALA A 424 39.74 -14.33 27.52
CA ALA A 424 41.03 -13.72 27.28
C ALA A 424 42.16 -14.67 27.66
N VAL A 425 43.14 -14.79 26.77
CA VAL A 425 44.41 -15.50 27.06
C VAL A 425 45.23 -14.69 28.07
N THR A 426 45.34 -15.20 29.31
CA THR A 426 46.23 -14.59 30.31
C THR A 426 47.64 -15.21 30.25
N ASN A 427 48.66 -14.42 30.50
CA ASN A 427 50.09 -14.74 30.35
C ASN A 427 50.62 -16.01 31.05
N SER A 428 49.81 -16.85 31.63
CA SER A 428 50.29 -17.96 32.43
C SER A 428 49.50 -19.30 32.30
N ASN A 429 48.44 -19.35 31.56
CA ASN A 429 47.68 -20.58 31.43
C ASN A 429 47.02 -20.76 30.07
N ALA A 430 46.87 -22.03 29.74
CA ALA A 430 46.27 -22.55 28.53
C ALA A 430 45.17 -21.73 27.91
N ASN A 431 45.15 -21.65 26.63
CA ASN A 431 44.10 -21.13 25.79
C ASN A 431 42.73 -21.59 26.29
N ASP A 432 41.79 -20.69 26.37
CA ASP A 432 40.41 -21.08 26.53
C ASP A 432 39.98 -21.90 25.31
N GLU A 433 39.42 -23.06 25.56
CA GLU A 433 39.10 -24.00 24.49
C GLU A 433 37.72 -24.61 24.69
N ASP A 434 36.94 -24.57 23.62
CA ASP A 434 35.64 -25.24 23.59
C ASP A 434 35.75 -26.56 22.82
N ARG A 435 35.13 -27.61 23.35
CA ARG A 435 35.17 -28.93 22.71
C ARG A 435 33.76 -29.45 22.40
N ILE A 436 33.58 -29.87 21.14
CA ILE A 436 32.34 -30.47 20.66
C ILE A 436 32.60 -31.88 20.24
N THR A 437 31.83 -32.85 20.76
CA THR A 437 31.92 -34.22 20.37
C THR A 437 30.76 -34.63 19.49
N VAL A 438 31.05 -35.21 18.32
CA VAL A 438 30.05 -35.70 17.37
C VAL A 438 30.40 -37.07 16.86
N ASN A 439 29.42 -37.98 16.75
CA ASN A 439 29.61 -39.29 16.14
C ASN A 439 29.26 -39.21 14.66
N LEU A 440 30.23 -39.53 13.80
CA LEU A 440 30.05 -39.59 12.36
C LEU A 440 30.24 -41.03 11.88
N ARG A 441 29.46 -41.43 10.88
CA ARG A 441 29.66 -42.67 10.13
C ARG A 441 30.50 -42.40 8.91
N GLN A 442 31.15 -43.44 8.41
CA GLN A 442 31.94 -43.37 7.18
C GLN A 442 31.10 -42.75 6.03
N GLY A 443 31.65 -41.77 5.36
CA GLY A 443 31.00 -41.05 4.27
C GLY A 443 30.10 -39.86 4.70
N GLU A 444 29.84 -39.71 5.99
CA GLU A 444 29.12 -38.54 6.49
C GLU A 444 30.04 -37.30 6.51
N THR A 445 29.43 -36.12 6.33
CA THR A 445 30.20 -34.88 6.28
C THR A 445 29.77 -33.92 7.39
N LEU A 446 30.74 -33.19 7.88
CA LEU A 446 30.56 -32.10 8.84
C LEU A 446 31.27 -30.86 8.29
N ASN A 447 30.50 -29.86 8.00
CA ASN A 447 31.01 -28.53 7.67
C ASN A 447 30.92 -27.65 8.92
N LEU A 448 31.93 -26.86 9.18
CA LEU A 448 32.09 -26.00 10.34
C LEU A 448 32.46 -24.62 9.89
N ASP A 449 31.62 -23.65 10.24
CA ASP A 449 31.77 -22.25 9.89
C ASP A 449 31.52 -21.35 11.12
N HIS A 450 32.42 -20.40 11.38
CA HIS A 450 32.29 -19.47 12.49
C HIS A 450 32.21 -18.01 12.04
N ASN A 451 31.55 -17.19 12.83
CA ASN A 451 31.30 -15.77 12.52
C ASN A 451 32.43 -14.82 12.95
N LEU A 452 33.61 -15.32 13.31
CA LEU A 452 34.72 -14.47 13.75
C LEU A 452 35.71 -14.21 12.61
N ALA A 453 36.43 -13.09 12.68
CA ALA A 453 37.41 -12.75 11.66
C ALA A 453 38.52 -13.82 11.53
N ALA A 454 38.92 -14.09 10.32
CA ALA A 454 39.98 -15.07 10.01
C ALA A 454 41.28 -14.74 10.81
N GLY A 455 41.77 -15.72 11.55
CA GLY A 455 42.96 -15.62 12.38
C GLY A 455 42.71 -15.37 13.86
N ASN A 456 41.46 -15.13 14.29
CA ASN A 456 41.14 -14.99 15.71
C ASN A 456 40.81 -16.32 16.37
N VAL A 457 40.30 -17.28 15.60
CA VAL A 457 39.89 -18.59 16.09
C VAL A 457 40.61 -19.70 15.32
N GLY A 458 41.11 -20.71 16.02
CA GLY A 458 41.60 -21.93 15.47
C GLY A 458 40.61 -23.10 15.68
N MET A 459 40.40 -23.86 14.64
CA MET A 459 39.63 -25.06 14.73
C MET A 459 40.53 -26.29 14.43
N GLU A 460 40.36 -27.33 15.21
CA GLU A 460 41.04 -28.59 15.05
C GLU A 460 40.04 -29.73 15.31
N TYR A 461 40.25 -30.90 14.77
CA TYR A 461 39.50 -32.08 15.10
C TYR A 461 40.40 -33.24 15.47
N SER A 462 39.88 -34.15 16.28
CA SER A 462 40.51 -35.41 16.64
C SER A 462 39.53 -36.55 16.40
N ILE A 463 40.04 -37.68 15.97
CA ILE A 463 39.27 -38.92 15.74
C ILE A 463 39.60 -39.91 16.86
N ASN A 464 38.57 -40.35 17.60
CA ASN A 464 38.67 -41.29 18.72
C ASN A 464 39.78 -40.93 19.75
N GLY A 465 39.98 -39.64 19.97
CA GLY A 465 41.03 -39.14 20.90
C GLY A 465 42.45 -39.23 20.39
N GLY A 466 42.63 -39.34 19.08
CA GLY A 466 43.95 -39.30 18.43
C GLY A 466 44.55 -37.88 18.40
N GLY A 467 45.56 -37.68 17.54
CA GLY A 467 46.18 -36.35 17.37
C GLY A 467 45.22 -35.35 16.76
N TRP A 468 45.45 -34.08 17.08
CA TRP A 468 44.65 -32.94 16.55
C TRP A 468 45.07 -32.63 15.10
N ILE A 469 44.09 -32.41 14.26
CA ILE A 469 44.23 -32.10 12.84
C ILE A 469 43.57 -30.76 12.59
N ALA A 470 44.30 -29.81 12.04
CA ALA A 470 43.79 -28.45 11.77
C ALA A 470 42.61 -28.50 10.78
N LEU A 471 41.63 -27.67 11.03
CA LEU A 471 40.43 -27.50 10.22
C LEU A 471 40.27 -26.01 9.90
N ALA A 472 40.14 -25.67 8.64
CA ALA A 472 39.90 -24.31 8.24
C ALA A 472 38.43 -23.95 8.42
N ASP A 473 38.18 -22.65 8.60
CA ASP A 473 36.81 -22.12 8.63
C ASP A 473 36.08 -22.41 7.31
N GLY A 474 34.81 -22.81 7.39
CA GLY A 474 33.99 -23.21 6.25
C GLY A 474 34.40 -24.59 5.62
N GLN A 475 35.42 -25.23 6.13
CA GLN A 475 35.91 -26.50 5.58
C GLN A 475 34.96 -27.65 5.90
N THR A 476 34.70 -28.50 4.90
CA THR A 476 33.95 -29.75 5.07
C THR A 476 34.87 -30.92 5.42
N LEU A 477 34.61 -31.53 6.56
CA LEU A 477 35.24 -32.79 7.01
C LEU A 477 34.38 -33.95 6.53
N THR A 478 34.99 -34.88 5.79
CA THR A 478 34.35 -36.16 5.44
C THR A 478 34.86 -37.29 6.35
N ALA A 479 33.95 -37.95 7.04
CA ALA A 479 34.27 -39.03 7.93
C ALA A 479 34.83 -40.26 7.13
N THR A 480 36.05 -40.66 7.43
CA THR A 480 36.71 -41.79 6.77
C THR A 480 36.37 -43.14 7.41
N SER A 481 35.79 -43.11 8.61
CA SER A 481 35.32 -44.27 9.36
C SER A 481 34.23 -43.91 10.36
N ASN A 482 33.51 -44.93 10.86
CA ASN A 482 32.62 -44.74 12.00
C ASN A 482 33.43 -44.44 13.25
N ALA A 483 33.33 -43.20 13.76
CA ALA A 483 34.18 -42.73 14.83
C ALA A 483 33.56 -41.60 15.61
N VAL A 484 34.13 -41.31 16.78
CA VAL A 484 33.88 -40.13 17.58
C VAL A 484 34.84 -39.04 17.09
N TYR A 485 34.25 -37.94 16.62
CA TYR A 485 34.99 -36.76 16.23
C TYR A 485 34.87 -35.71 17.33
N GLN A 486 36.00 -35.23 17.81
CA GLN A 486 36.04 -34.09 18.75
C GLN A 486 36.50 -32.87 17.99
N ILE A 487 35.72 -31.82 18.03
CA ILE A 487 36.03 -30.51 17.46
C ILE A 487 36.54 -29.64 18.59
N HIS A 488 37.64 -28.98 18.35
CA HIS A 488 38.33 -28.10 19.29
C HIS A 488 38.36 -26.70 18.70
N ILE A 489 37.83 -25.77 19.44
CA ILE A 489 37.81 -24.35 19.06
C ILE A 489 38.63 -23.57 20.07
N THR A 490 39.64 -22.85 19.58
CA THR A 490 40.63 -22.17 20.42
C THR A 490 40.79 -20.72 19.97
N ASN A 491 41.13 -19.86 20.91
CA ASN A 491 41.54 -18.51 20.60
C ASN A 491 43.00 -18.52 20.11
N LEU A 492 43.27 -18.12 18.87
CA LEU A 492 44.58 -18.10 18.25
C LEU A 492 45.35 -16.81 18.52
N THR A 493 44.73 -15.75 18.94
CA THR A 493 45.38 -14.46 19.13
C THR A 493 46.01 -14.35 20.51
N ASN A 494 47.28 -14.70 20.58
CA ASN A 494 48.21 -14.04 21.46
C ASN A 494 49.27 -13.37 20.61
N PRO A 495 49.07 -12.19 20.06
CA PRO A 495 50.16 -11.43 19.49
C PRO A 495 50.98 -10.88 20.67
N THR A 496 52.19 -11.43 20.83
CA THR A 496 53.33 -10.75 21.47
C THR A 496 52.98 -9.56 22.42
N GLY A 497 52.58 -9.87 23.65
CA GLY A 497 52.79 -8.93 24.77
C GLY A 497 51.71 -7.86 24.99
N GLY A 498 50.55 -7.96 24.51
CA GLY A 498 49.42 -7.08 24.82
C GLY A 498 48.30 -7.81 25.54
N ASN A 499 47.80 -7.25 26.65
CA ASN A 499 46.52 -7.65 27.22
C ASN A 499 45.44 -7.47 26.18
N VAL A 500 45.01 -8.55 25.52
CA VAL A 500 43.78 -8.52 24.77
C VAL A 500 42.68 -8.70 25.80
N ASN A 501 42.11 -7.59 26.25
CA ASN A 501 40.88 -7.58 27.05
C ASN A 501 39.65 -7.83 26.17
N GLY A 502 39.71 -8.80 25.29
CA GLY A 502 38.65 -9.16 24.37
C GLY A 502 38.02 -10.51 24.75
N LEU A 503 36.86 -10.45 25.35
CA LEU A 503 35.94 -11.54 25.44
C LEU A 503 35.30 -11.65 24.06
N GLU A 504 35.52 -12.77 23.32
CA GLU A 504 34.91 -12.93 22.00
C GLU A 504 33.77 -13.96 22.06
N ASN A 505 32.55 -13.48 21.83
CA ASN A 505 31.41 -14.35 21.56
C ASN A 505 31.55 -14.86 20.14
N TYR A 506 31.43 -16.16 19.96
CA TYR A 506 31.39 -16.77 18.64
C TYR A 506 30.07 -17.48 18.40
N GLN A 507 29.73 -17.63 17.16
CA GLN A 507 28.67 -18.49 16.69
C GLN A 507 29.29 -19.47 15.67
N LEU A 508 29.20 -20.76 15.97
CA LEU A 508 29.67 -21.82 15.08
C LEU A 508 28.48 -22.49 14.45
N THR A 509 28.43 -22.47 13.16
CA THR A 509 27.49 -23.25 12.37
C THR A 509 28.06 -24.60 12.06
N MET A 510 27.38 -25.65 12.46
CA MET A 510 27.75 -27.05 12.19
C MET A 510 26.69 -27.66 11.27
N LYS A 511 27.07 -27.93 10.03
CA LYS A 511 26.22 -28.59 9.04
C LYS A 511 26.62 -30.07 8.91
N LEU A 512 25.74 -30.97 9.32
CA LEU A 512 25.94 -32.39 9.27
C LEU A 512 25.13 -33.04 8.13
N ASN A 513 25.77 -33.69 7.20
CA ASN A 513 25.11 -34.51 6.20
C ASN A 513 25.27 -35.97 6.59
N TYR A 514 24.15 -36.68 6.73
CA TYR A 514 24.09 -38.08 7.15
C TYR A 514 24.33 -39.08 5.98
N SER A 515 24.75 -40.27 6.30
CA SER A 515 25.04 -41.32 5.32
C SER A 515 23.84 -41.62 4.42
N GLY A 516 24.07 -41.51 3.11
CA GLY A 516 23.02 -41.57 2.09
C GLY A 516 22.57 -40.21 1.57
N ALA A 517 22.86 -39.11 2.30
CA ALA A 517 22.67 -37.79 1.78
C ALA A 517 23.83 -37.40 0.86
N GLN A 518 23.50 -36.90 -0.31
CA GLN A 518 24.47 -36.15 -1.10
C GLN A 518 24.63 -34.76 -0.44
N ASP A 519 25.74 -34.11 -0.71
CA ASP A 519 25.98 -32.72 -0.30
C ASP A 519 25.03 -31.79 -1.12
N ILE A 520 23.74 -31.80 -0.75
CA ILE A 520 22.74 -30.94 -1.33
C ILE A 520 22.52 -29.83 -0.31
N ALA A 521 22.73 -28.61 -0.73
CA ALA A 521 22.38 -27.47 0.08
C ALA A 521 20.89 -27.52 0.44
N PRO A 522 20.50 -27.19 1.67
CA PRO A 522 19.09 -27.11 2.02
C PRO A 522 18.37 -26.16 1.07
N ASP A 523 17.26 -26.60 0.54
CA ASP A 523 16.35 -25.79 -0.24
C ASP A 523 14.94 -25.92 0.32
N TYR A 524 14.11 -24.96 0.02
CA TYR A 524 12.72 -24.92 0.43
C TYR A 524 11.88 -24.40 -0.73
N HIS A 525 10.71 -24.96 -0.91
CA HIS A 525 9.72 -24.50 -1.86
C HIS A 525 8.40 -24.24 -1.11
N GLY A 526 7.89 -23.06 -1.25
CA GLY A 526 6.64 -22.63 -0.67
C GLY A 526 5.90 -21.68 -1.60
N THR A 527 4.91 -21.02 -1.07
CA THR A 527 4.14 -20.00 -1.79
C THR A 527 3.86 -18.83 -0.88
N TYR A 528 3.70 -17.66 -1.46
CA TYR A 528 3.09 -16.49 -0.82
C TYR A 528 1.94 -15.99 -1.68
N THR A 529 1.13 -15.13 -1.10
CA THR A 529 0.01 -14.49 -1.78
C THR A 529 0.22 -12.98 -1.71
N ALA A 530 0.26 -12.33 -2.84
CA ALA A 530 0.16 -10.88 -2.96
C ALA A 530 -1.31 -10.48 -2.89
N ASN A 531 -1.64 -9.49 -2.07
CA ASN A 531 -2.99 -8.97 -1.90
C ASN A 531 -2.96 -7.45 -2.15
N ASP A 532 -3.94 -6.96 -2.89
CA ASP A 532 -4.09 -5.54 -3.24
C ASP A 532 -4.84 -4.72 -2.19
N ASN A 533 -5.30 -5.31 -1.10
CA ASN A 533 -6.18 -4.74 -0.08
C ASN A 533 -7.61 -4.38 -0.58
N HIS A 534 -7.90 -4.64 -1.84
CA HIS A 534 -9.19 -4.40 -2.50
C HIS A 534 -9.95 -5.70 -2.82
N GLY A 535 -9.52 -6.83 -2.23
CA GLY A 535 -10.13 -8.15 -2.43
C GLY A 535 -9.51 -8.96 -3.56
N GLY A 536 -8.64 -8.38 -4.37
CA GLY A 536 -7.82 -9.08 -5.35
C GLY A 536 -6.64 -9.77 -4.68
N SER A 537 -6.24 -10.91 -5.20
CA SER A 537 -5.05 -11.62 -4.74
C SER A 537 -4.53 -12.55 -5.83
N ASP A 538 -3.22 -12.74 -5.84
CA ASP A 538 -2.55 -13.73 -6.67
C ASP A 538 -1.48 -14.45 -5.84
N THR A 539 -1.10 -15.65 -6.26
CA THR A 539 -0.18 -16.51 -5.51
C THR A 539 0.99 -16.90 -6.38
N ALA A 540 2.18 -16.62 -5.90
CA ALA A 540 3.43 -17.03 -6.52
C ALA A 540 4.21 -18.02 -5.66
N ASN A 541 5.18 -18.69 -6.29
CA ASN A 541 6.08 -19.59 -5.59
C ASN A 541 7.26 -18.83 -4.99
N VAL A 542 7.72 -19.28 -3.83
CA VAL A 542 8.98 -18.86 -3.26
C VAL A 542 9.89 -20.08 -3.11
N SER A 543 11.06 -20.03 -3.71
CA SER A 543 12.13 -20.99 -3.50
C SER A 543 13.20 -20.37 -2.61
N ILE A 544 13.65 -21.06 -1.57
CA ILE A 544 14.69 -20.55 -0.67
C ILE A 544 15.87 -21.51 -0.72
N SER A 545 17.00 -21.02 -1.22
CA SER A 545 18.25 -21.75 -1.31
C SER A 545 19.23 -21.30 -0.23
N TYR A 546 19.86 -22.24 0.44
CA TYR A 546 20.90 -21.94 1.42
C TYR A 546 22.27 -21.93 0.78
N GLN A 547 23.03 -20.89 1.03
CA GLN A 547 24.46 -20.82 0.73
C GLN A 547 25.28 -20.72 2.01
N ASP A 548 26.30 -21.54 2.12
CA ASP A 548 27.15 -21.61 3.31
C ASP A 548 28.19 -20.49 3.35
N GLY A 549 28.48 -20.00 4.55
CA GLY A 549 29.49 -18.99 4.77
C GLY A 549 28.97 -17.55 4.70
N HIS A 550 29.86 -16.61 4.49
CA HIS A 550 29.60 -15.16 4.48
C HIS A 550 29.54 -14.56 3.09
N THR A 551 29.60 -15.37 2.04
CA THR A 551 29.44 -14.90 0.66
C THR A 551 28.18 -15.50 0.07
N LEU A 552 27.24 -14.64 -0.30
CA LEU A 552 26.06 -14.98 -1.09
C LEU A 552 26.34 -14.66 -2.55
N THR A 553 25.97 -15.56 -3.44
CA THR A 553 26.12 -15.38 -4.87
C THR A 553 24.79 -15.70 -5.55
N GLY A 554 24.27 -14.74 -6.28
CA GLY A 554 23.04 -14.86 -7.06
C GLY A 554 23.24 -15.67 -8.34
N THR A 555 22.22 -15.67 -9.16
CA THR A 555 22.16 -16.36 -10.46
C THR A 555 22.35 -15.37 -11.62
N ALA A 556 21.76 -15.65 -12.76
CA ALA A 556 21.70 -14.73 -13.90
C ALA A 556 20.26 -14.24 -14.15
N GLY A 557 19.41 -14.27 -13.16
CA GLY A 557 18.05 -13.78 -13.20
C GLY A 557 17.73 -13.07 -11.89
N ASP A 558 16.58 -12.46 -11.80
CA ASP A 558 16.15 -11.68 -10.65
C ASP A 558 16.15 -12.53 -9.37
N ASP A 559 16.98 -12.16 -8.41
CA ASP A 559 17.18 -12.88 -7.15
C ASP A 559 16.88 -11.99 -5.93
N VAL A 560 16.46 -12.61 -4.84
CA VAL A 560 16.34 -11.97 -3.53
C VAL A 560 17.42 -12.54 -2.60
N LEU A 561 18.43 -11.76 -2.26
CA LEU A 561 19.55 -12.20 -1.42
C LEU A 561 19.42 -11.66 0.00
N VAL A 562 19.21 -12.55 0.95
CA VAL A 562 18.97 -12.23 2.36
C VAL A 562 20.15 -12.69 3.21
N ALA A 563 21.00 -11.76 3.63
CA ALA A 563 22.13 -12.07 4.48
C ALA A 563 21.75 -12.14 5.96
N GLY A 564 22.36 -13.06 6.67
CA GLY A 564 22.28 -13.15 8.12
C GLY A 564 23.19 -12.15 8.82
N ALA A 565 23.31 -12.30 10.17
CA ALA A 565 24.19 -11.45 10.96
C ALA A 565 25.68 -11.73 10.66
N GLY A 566 26.51 -10.72 10.75
CA GLY A 566 27.96 -10.79 10.52
C GLY A 566 28.35 -9.99 9.28
N ASN A 567 29.63 -10.01 8.94
CA ASN A 567 30.13 -9.32 7.78
C ASN A 567 29.97 -10.19 6.55
N ASN A 568 29.06 -9.84 5.66
CA ASN A 568 28.73 -10.63 4.48
C ASN A 568 29.18 -9.93 3.19
N ILE A 569 29.46 -10.73 2.18
CA ILE A 569 29.67 -10.28 0.79
C ILE A 569 28.51 -10.85 -0.03
N ILE A 570 27.76 -9.97 -0.66
CA ILE A 570 26.62 -10.35 -1.50
C ILE A 570 26.96 -9.96 -2.94
N ASN A 571 27.01 -10.93 -3.84
CA ASN A 571 27.22 -10.71 -5.28
C ASN A 571 25.97 -11.21 -6.01
N ALA A 572 25.09 -10.31 -6.42
CA ALA A 572 23.81 -10.71 -7.00
C ALA A 572 23.94 -11.22 -8.43
N GLY A 573 24.58 -10.47 -9.33
CA GLY A 573 24.93 -10.99 -10.64
C GLY A 573 24.34 -10.26 -11.83
N ASP A 574 23.67 -10.97 -12.72
CA ASP A 574 22.83 -10.40 -13.77
C ASP A 574 21.37 -10.51 -13.33
N GLY A 575 20.57 -9.51 -13.56
CA GLY A 575 19.14 -9.48 -13.17
C GLY A 575 18.80 -8.19 -12.45
N ASN A 576 17.52 -7.98 -12.14
CA ASN A 576 17.10 -6.90 -11.25
C ASN A 576 16.99 -7.50 -9.85
N ASP A 577 18.02 -7.36 -9.07
CA ASP A 577 18.20 -8.09 -7.83
C ASP A 577 17.80 -7.27 -6.59
N VAL A 578 17.39 -7.96 -5.54
CA VAL A 578 17.11 -7.33 -4.25
C VAL A 578 18.07 -7.88 -3.20
N LEU A 579 18.91 -7.03 -2.64
CA LEU A 579 19.93 -7.39 -1.67
C LEU A 579 19.62 -6.79 -0.32
N THR A 580 19.58 -7.61 0.72
CA THR A 580 19.43 -7.08 2.08
C THR A 580 20.60 -7.51 2.94
N ALA A 581 21.31 -6.51 3.46
CA ALA A 581 22.36 -6.69 4.43
C ALA A 581 21.77 -7.04 5.80
N GLY A 582 22.41 -7.98 6.49
CA GLY A 582 22.14 -8.22 7.90
C GLY A 582 22.83 -7.15 8.79
N SER A 583 23.03 -7.47 10.05
CA SER A 583 23.87 -6.64 10.92
C SER A 583 25.35 -6.96 10.71
N GLY A 584 26.21 -5.97 10.66
CA GLY A 584 27.66 -6.10 10.47
C GLY A 584 28.14 -5.21 9.33
N ASN A 585 29.39 -5.29 8.98
CA ASN A 585 29.95 -4.51 7.87
C ASN A 585 29.89 -5.37 6.61
N ASN A 586 29.02 -5.05 5.70
CA ASN A 586 28.71 -5.87 4.55
C ASN A 586 29.23 -5.24 3.24
N GLU A 587 29.42 -6.07 2.22
CA GLU A 587 29.69 -5.64 0.86
C GLU A 587 28.56 -6.17 -0.04
N LEU A 588 27.76 -5.26 -0.60
CA LEU A 588 26.63 -5.57 -1.48
C LEU A 588 27.00 -5.15 -2.91
N HIS A 589 27.02 -6.10 -3.82
CA HIS A 589 27.26 -5.88 -5.25
C HIS A 589 26.03 -6.33 -6.03
N GLY A 590 25.27 -5.38 -6.60
CA GLY A 590 24.14 -5.65 -7.47
C GLY A 590 24.58 -6.34 -8.76
N GLY A 591 25.33 -5.66 -9.59
CA GLY A 591 25.92 -6.26 -10.78
C GLY A 591 25.43 -5.65 -12.07
N THR A 592 24.64 -6.38 -12.88
CA THR A 592 24.00 -5.83 -14.07
C THR A 592 22.48 -5.91 -13.95
N GLY A 593 21.79 -4.81 -14.16
CA GLY A 593 20.34 -4.69 -14.01
C GLY A 593 19.99 -3.51 -13.13
N ASN A 594 18.74 -3.40 -12.75
CA ASN A 594 18.30 -2.34 -11.86
C ASN A 594 18.10 -2.94 -10.46
N ASP A 595 19.08 -2.72 -9.60
CA ASP A 595 19.18 -3.43 -8.32
C ASP A 595 18.67 -2.58 -7.16
N LEU A 596 18.12 -3.25 -6.13
CA LEU A 596 17.66 -2.63 -4.91
C LEU A 596 18.49 -3.13 -3.72
N LEU A 597 19.31 -2.26 -3.14
CA LEU A 597 20.26 -2.58 -2.09
C LEU A 597 19.79 -1.99 -0.76
N TYR A 598 19.36 -2.84 0.16
CA TYR A 598 19.01 -2.43 1.52
C TYR A 598 20.25 -2.43 2.41
N SER A 599 20.67 -1.23 2.84
CA SER A 599 21.72 -1.10 3.85
C SER A 599 21.23 -1.65 5.19
N GLY A 600 22.07 -2.44 5.83
CA GLY A 600 21.87 -2.93 7.19
C GLY A 600 22.32 -1.95 8.25
N ALA A 601 22.62 -2.50 9.44
CA ALA A 601 23.30 -1.74 10.49
C ALA A 601 24.80 -2.08 10.45
N GLY A 602 25.64 -1.11 10.21
CA GLY A 602 27.08 -1.32 10.15
C GLY A 602 27.77 -0.31 9.25
N ASN A 603 28.95 -0.67 8.77
CA ASN A 603 29.65 0.16 7.79
C ASN A 603 29.67 -0.64 6.48
N ASP A 604 28.77 -0.32 5.59
CA ASP A 604 28.49 -1.12 4.43
C ASP A 604 29.07 -0.50 3.13
N LEU A 605 29.44 -1.34 2.18
CA LEU A 605 29.68 -0.97 0.80
C LEU A 605 28.44 -1.37 -0.01
N LEU A 606 27.80 -0.40 -0.65
CA LEU A 606 26.70 -0.60 -1.58
C LEU A 606 27.22 -0.24 -2.98
N ASP A 607 27.38 -1.24 -3.82
CA ASP A 607 27.83 -1.13 -5.21
C ASP A 607 26.72 -1.61 -6.11
N GLY A 608 25.95 -0.69 -6.73
CA GLY A 608 24.85 -1.05 -7.63
C GLY A 608 25.37 -1.75 -8.88
N GLY A 609 26.39 -1.19 -9.50
CA GLY A 609 27.01 -1.79 -10.69
C GLY A 609 26.62 -1.08 -11.97
N SER A 610 25.97 -1.75 -12.88
CA SER A 610 25.49 -1.16 -14.13
C SER A 610 23.98 -1.28 -14.28
N GLY A 611 23.31 -0.17 -14.43
CA GLY A 611 21.86 -0.08 -14.53
C GLY A 611 21.33 1.18 -13.92
N THR A 612 20.18 1.11 -13.32
CA THR A 612 19.61 2.17 -12.51
C THR A 612 19.32 1.60 -11.12
N ASP A 613 20.24 1.85 -10.21
CA ASP A 613 20.33 1.15 -8.94
C ASP A 613 19.84 2.01 -7.78
N THR A 614 19.24 1.39 -6.78
CA THR A 614 18.64 2.06 -5.64
C THR A 614 19.28 1.61 -4.33
N ALA A 615 19.83 2.56 -3.57
CA ALA A 615 20.18 2.31 -2.18
C ALA A 615 19.01 2.67 -1.27
N SER A 616 18.58 1.72 -0.45
CA SER A 616 17.46 1.87 0.46
C SER A 616 17.88 1.82 1.92
N TYR A 617 17.47 2.82 2.67
CA TYR A 617 17.60 2.94 4.11
C TYR A 617 16.26 2.78 4.85
N ALA A 618 15.25 2.22 4.18
CA ALA A 618 13.90 2.08 4.73
C ALA A 618 13.86 1.31 6.07
N HIS A 619 14.83 0.41 6.29
CA HIS A 619 14.97 -0.36 7.52
C HIS A 619 15.84 0.31 8.60
N ALA A 620 16.37 1.49 8.37
CA ALA A 620 17.16 2.20 9.36
C ALA A 620 16.32 2.51 10.61
N THR A 621 16.95 2.41 11.77
CA THR A 621 16.27 2.61 13.06
C THR A 621 16.31 4.05 13.58
N ALA A 622 16.90 4.94 12.80
CA ALA A 622 16.98 6.37 13.04
C ALA A 622 17.18 7.11 11.71
N ALA A 623 17.04 8.42 11.74
CA ALA A 623 17.25 9.32 10.60
C ALA A 623 18.61 9.07 9.91
N VAL A 624 18.62 9.16 8.58
CA VAL A 624 19.84 8.98 7.78
C VAL A 624 20.25 10.27 7.07
N THR A 625 21.54 10.34 6.77
CA THR A 625 22.13 11.40 5.95
C THR A 625 22.95 10.75 4.86
N VAL A 626 22.53 10.89 3.60
CA VAL A 626 23.17 10.22 2.46
C VAL A 626 23.37 11.20 1.31
N ASN A 627 24.52 11.09 0.65
CA ASN A 627 24.87 11.93 -0.49
C ASN A 627 25.54 11.09 -1.59
N LEU A 628 24.90 10.93 -2.74
CA LEU A 628 25.43 10.18 -3.88
C LEU A 628 26.66 10.83 -4.52
N GLY A 629 26.83 12.14 -4.38
CA GLY A 629 28.02 12.84 -4.86
C GLY A 629 29.30 12.50 -4.10
N LEU A 630 29.23 11.75 -2.98
CA LEU A 630 30.36 11.34 -2.16
C LEU A 630 30.76 9.89 -2.48
N LEU A 631 31.83 9.70 -3.23
CA LEU A 631 32.39 8.39 -3.57
C LEU A 631 33.34 7.83 -2.49
N VAL A 632 33.23 8.27 -1.27
CA VAL A 632 34.01 7.82 -0.12
C VAL A 632 33.09 7.50 1.03
N ALA A 633 33.59 6.73 2.00
CA ALA A 633 32.82 6.39 3.19
C ALA A 633 32.23 7.64 3.86
N GLN A 634 30.92 7.65 4.07
CA GLN A 634 30.15 8.74 4.67
C GLN A 634 29.42 8.25 5.90
N ASN A 635 29.35 9.07 6.92
CA ASN A 635 28.57 8.75 8.11
C ASN A 635 27.07 8.94 7.83
N THR A 636 26.36 7.86 7.68
CA THR A 636 24.93 7.85 7.38
C THR A 636 24.05 7.97 8.63
N LEU A 637 24.63 8.16 9.80
CA LEU A 637 23.99 8.29 11.11
C LEU A 637 23.20 7.04 11.53
N GLY A 638 21.96 6.87 11.01
CA GLY A 638 21.06 5.79 11.40
C GLY A 638 21.46 4.41 10.91
N ALA A 639 22.37 4.30 9.95
CA ALA A 639 22.82 3.03 9.37
C ALA A 639 24.33 2.75 9.54
N GLY A 640 25.14 3.76 9.95
CA GLY A 640 26.57 3.57 10.20
C GLY A 640 27.44 4.46 9.33
N THR A 641 28.50 3.90 8.73
CA THR A 641 29.40 4.62 7.83
C THR A 641 29.51 3.85 6.52
N ASP A 642 28.79 4.31 5.51
CA ASP A 642 28.62 3.55 4.27
C ASP A 642 29.36 4.18 3.09
N THR A 643 29.70 3.36 2.12
CA THR A 643 30.25 3.78 0.84
C THR A 643 29.28 3.37 -0.26
N LEU A 644 28.87 4.32 -1.10
CA LEU A 644 27.95 4.10 -2.21
C LEU A 644 28.70 4.31 -3.52
N THR A 645 28.55 3.37 -4.45
CA THR A 645 29.10 3.43 -5.82
C THR A 645 28.08 2.86 -6.81
N GLY A 646 27.98 3.44 -8.00
CA GLY A 646 27.02 2.94 -9.01
C GLY A 646 25.56 2.95 -8.52
N ILE A 647 25.19 3.99 -7.78
CA ILE A 647 23.83 4.16 -7.25
C ILE A 647 23.26 5.45 -7.81
N GLU A 648 22.08 5.35 -8.42
CA GLU A 648 21.35 6.49 -9.00
C GLU A 648 20.19 6.96 -8.11
N ASN A 649 19.62 6.07 -7.30
CA ASN A 649 18.40 6.37 -6.55
C ASN A 649 18.57 6.16 -5.05
N LEU A 650 17.82 6.94 -4.25
CA LEU A 650 17.80 6.85 -2.79
C LEU A 650 16.39 6.67 -2.24
N VAL A 651 16.28 5.78 -1.27
CA VAL A 651 15.10 5.67 -0.40
C VAL A 651 15.54 5.91 1.04
N GLY A 652 14.91 6.87 1.70
CA GLY A 652 15.12 7.22 3.09
C GLY A 652 14.46 6.25 4.07
N SER A 653 14.45 6.65 5.33
CA SER A 653 13.89 5.88 6.43
C SER A 653 12.47 6.36 6.80
N ASN A 654 11.97 5.92 7.96
CA ASN A 654 10.73 6.45 8.54
C ASN A 654 10.98 7.66 9.49
N PHE A 655 12.15 8.28 9.40
CA PHE A 655 12.56 9.38 10.26
C PHE A 655 12.96 10.60 9.41
N ASN A 656 13.29 11.71 10.05
CA ASN A 656 13.63 12.95 9.35
C ASN A 656 15.02 12.83 8.68
N ASP A 657 15.06 12.57 7.41
CA ASP A 657 16.25 12.25 6.64
C ASP A 657 16.84 13.48 5.91
N SER A 658 18.11 13.36 5.51
CA SER A 658 18.76 14.31 4.62
C SER A 658 19.39 13.56 3.45
N LEU A 659 18.75 13.62 2.29
CA LEU A 659 19.15 12.87 1.11
C LEU A 659 19.58 13.83 -0.01
N THR A 660 20.73 13.55 -0.61
CA THR A 660 21.29 14.36 -1.70
C THR A 660 21.69 13.46 -2.86
N GLY A 661 21.21 13.78 -4.05
CA GLY A 661 21.61 13.15 -5.31
C GLY A 661 23.00 13.58 -5.79
N ASP A 662 23.26 13.37 -7.05
CA ASP A 662 24.53 13.75 -7.67
C ASP A 662 24.35 14.73 -8.84
N ASN A 663 24.98 14.52 -10.00
CA ASN A 663 24.82 15.36 -11.19
C ASN A 663 24.07 14.63 -12.33
N ASN A 664 23.53 13.45 -12.04
CA ASN A 664 22.74 12.67 -12.98
C ASN A 664 21.27 12.71 -12.53
N ASN A 665 20.39 12.20 -13.37
CA ASN A 665 18.97 12.07 -13.02
C ASN A 665 18.80 11.07 -11.88
N ASN A 666 18.26 11.51 -10.75
CA ASN A 666 18.06 10.68 -9.57
C ASN A 666 16.56 10.55 -9.23
N VAL A 667 16.19 9.44 -8.62
CA VAL A 667 14.91 9.31 -7.90
C VAL A 667 15.22 9.30 -6.40
N ILE A 668 14.67 10.28 -5.67
CA ILE A 668 14.90 10.41 -4.23
C ILE A 668 13.56 10.38 -3.52
N ASN A 669 13.36 9.37 -2.68
CA ASN A 669 12.16 9.21 -1.87
C ASN A 669 12.52 9.36 -0.38
N GLY A 670 11.96 10.36 0.30
CA GLY A 670 12.20 10.62 1.72
C GLY A 670 11.56 9.58 2.64
N GLY A 671 10.38 9.08 2.28
CA GLY A 671 9.62 8.11 3.10
C GLY A 671 8.63 8.79 4.06
N LEU A 672 8.70 8.42 5.33
CA LEU A 672 7.96 9.11 6.38
C LEU A 672 8.91 10.01 7.16
N GLY A 673 8.49 11.20 7.54
CA GLY A 673 9.33 12.10 8.32
C GLY A 673 9.23 13.54 7.82
N ASN A 674 10.06 14.42 8.39
CA ASN A 674 10.23 15.76 7.83
C ASN A 674 11.61 15.79 7.17
N ASP A 675 11.62 15.53 5.88
CA ASP A 675 12.85 15.22 5.15
C ASP A 675 13.42 16.44 4.42
N THR A 676 14.71 16.38 4.18
CA THR A 676 15.41 17.36 3.35
C THR A 676 15.99 16.64 2.15
N LEU A 677 15.43 16.88 0.98
CA LEU A 677 15.83 16.25 -0.27
C LEU A 677 16.48 17.30 -1.19
N ASN A 678 17.55 16.90 -1.85
CA ASN A 678 18.23 17.72 -2.84
C ASN A 678 18.59 16.84 -4.05
N GLY A 679 18.00 17.10 -5.20
CA GLY A 679 18.26 16.33 -6.43
C GLY A 679 19.71 16.50 -6.90
N GLY A 680 20.17 17.74 -6.96
CA GLY A 680 21.53 18.06 -7.38
C GLY A 680 21.61 18.64 -8.77
N GLY A 681 21.95 17.83 -9.73
CA GLY A 681 21.89 18.19 -11.15
C GLY A 681 21.38 17.01 -11.97
N GLY A 682 20.80 17.28 -13.11
CA GLY A 682 20.05 16.30 -13.88
C GLY A 682 18.56 16.58 -13.76
N ASP A 683 17.74 15.82 -14.44
CA ASP A 683 16.29 15.91 -14.34
C ASP A 683 15.82 14.91 -13.26
N ASP A 684 15.55 15.40 -12.05
CA ASP A 684 15.36 14.59 -10.85
C ASP A 684 13.87 14.36 -10.54
N LEU A 685 13.59 13.24 -9.91
CA LEU A 685 12.28 12.94 -9.31
C LEU A 685 12.41 12.94 -7.79
N LEU A 686 11.78 13.92 -7.14
CA LEU A 686 11.77 14.05 -5.69
C LEU A 686 10.40 13.71 -5.13
N ILE A 687 10.35 12.73 -4.22
CA ILE A 687 9.16 12.28 -3.51
C ILE A 687 9.41 12.54 -2.02
N GLY A 688 8.80 13.61 -1.49
CA GLY A 688 8.99 13.95 -0.07
C GLY A 688 8.40 12.90 0.87
N GLY A 689 7.29 12.28 0.46
CA GLY A 689 6.55 11.37 1.32
C GLY A 689 5.56 12.08 2.23
N SER A 690 5.22 11.49 3.38
CA SER A 690 4.34 12.12 4.36
C SER A 690 5.12 12.84 5.45
N GLY A 691 4.80 14.11 5.66
CA GLY A 691 5.49 14.97 6.64
C GLY A 691 5.61 16.40 6.13
N ASN A 692 6.51 17.17 6.75
CA ASN A 692 6.80 18.53 6.30
C ASN A 692 8.22 18.55 5.71
N ASN A 693 8.29 18.42 4.39
CA ASN A 693 9.55 18.21 3.70
C ASN A 693 10.12 19.51 3.13
N THR A 694 11.45 19.54 2.98
CA THR A 694 12.14 20.58 2.24
C THR A 694 12.78 19.98 1.01
N LEU A 695 12.33 20.41 -0.16
CA LEU A 695 12.71 19.84 -1.44
C LEU A 695 13.47 20.88 -2.26
N THR A 696 14.60 20.49 -2.81
CA THR A 696 15.40 21.30 -3.72
C THR A 696 15.68 20.46 -4.98
N GLY A 697 15.17 20.87 -6.13
CA GLY A 697 15.39 20.17 -7.39
C GLY A 697 16.88 20.28 -7.81
N GLY A 698 17.33 21.49 -7.93
CA GLY A 698 18.71 21.79 -8.34
C GLY A 698 18.81 22.29 -9.77
N ALA A 699 19.64 21.67 -10.56
CA ALA A 699 19.86 22.07 -11.94
C ALA A 699 19.29 21.03 -12.90
N GLY A 700 18.24 21.36 -13.60
CA GLY A 700 17.56 20.46 -14.53
C GLY A 700 16.09 20.78 -14.70
N ALA A 701 15.33 19.84 -15.20
CA ALA A 701 13.87 19.88 -15.25
C ALA A 701 13.32 18.86 -14.25
N ASP A 702 13.11 19.33 -13.02
CA ASP A 702 12.84 18.47 -11.89
C ASP A 702 11.35 18.20 -11.71
N THR A 703 11.03 17.03 -11.20
CA THR A 703 9.66 16.64 -10.88
C THR A 703 9.52 16.41 -9.38
N PHE A 704 8.60 17.14 -8.77
CA PHE A 704 8.19 16.96 -7.38
C PHE A 704 6.88 16.22 -7.37
N GLN A 705 6.86 15.01 -6.79
CA GLN A 705 5.72 14.11 -6.86
C GLN A 705 5.14 13.81 -5.47
N TRP A 706 3.81 13.77 -5.40
CA TRP A 706 3.05 13.32 -4.23
C TRP A 706 2.27 12.07 -4.57
N LEU A 707 2.43 11.05 -3.73
CA LEU A 707 1.75 9.77 -3.87
C LEU A 707 0.40 9.78 -3.17
N LYS A 708 -0.47 8.82 -3.51
CA LYS A 708 -1.76 8.60 -2.83
C LYS A 708 -1.55 8.49 -1.31
N GLY A 709 -2.27 9.30 -0.56
CA GLY A 709 -2.20 9.34 0.90
C GLY A 709 -1.12 10.22 1.51
N ASN A 710 -0.24 10.83 0.72
CA ASN A 710 0.70 11.81 1.25
C ASN A 710 -0.05 13.00 1.88
N SER A 711 0.51 13.52 2.94
CA SER A 711 -0.04 14.66 3.66
C SER A 711 1.05 15.41 4.42
N GLY A 712 0.90 16.72 4.55
CA GLY A 712 1.86 17.56 5.26
C GLY A 712 1.98 18.96 4.69
N HIS A 713 3.13 19.57 4.94
CA HIS A 713 3.43 20.92 4.47
C HIS A 713 4.85 20.94 3.91
N ASP A 714 4.96 20.93 2.59
CA ASP A 714 6.26 20.84 1.90
C ASP A 714 6.71 22.21 1.39
N LEU A 715 8.02 22.43 1.43
CA LEU A 715 8.68 23.60 0.91
C LEU A 715 9.57 23.22 -0.27
N ILE A 716 9.26 23.70 -1.46
CA ILE A 716 10.17 23.66 -2.62
C ILE A 716 10.99 24.94 -2.66
N THR A 717 12.30 24.82 -2.67
CA THR A 717 13.20 25.97 -2.47
C THR A 717 13.58 26.70 -3.75
N ASP A 718 13.44 26.07 -4.92
CA ASP A 718 14.00 26.53 -6.20
C ASP A 718 13.13 26.28 -7.44
N PHE A 719 11.85 26.01 -7.26
CA PHE A 719 10.91 25.73 -8.35
C PHE A 719 10.93 26.76 -9.45
N THR A 720 11.09 26.34 -10.69
CA THR A 720 11.13 27.19 -11.89
C THR A 720 9.96 26.86 -12.83
N PRO A 721 8.89 27.67 -12.85
CA PRO A 721 7.73 27.45 -13.74
C PRO A 721 8.14 27.31 -15.21
N GLY A 722 7.57 26.31 -15.91
CA GLY A 722 7.89 25.98 -17.30
C GLY A 722 9.17 25.18 -17.50
N THR A 723 9.87 24.85 -16.40
CA THR A 723 11.02 23.91 -16.40
C THR A 723 10.70 22.75 -15.46
N ASP A 724 10.37 23.07 -14.20
CA ASP A 724 10.05 22.07 -13.19
C ASP A 724 8.57 21.72 -13.16
N LYS A 725 8.24 20.60 -12.55
CA LYS A 725 6.91 20.01 -12.54
C LYS A 725 6.45 19.63 -11.14
N LEU A 726 5.22 19.99 -10.81
CA LEU A 726 4.47 19.42 -9.69
C LEU A 726 3.62 18.25 -10.20
N ASP A 727 3.90 17.03 -9.78
CA ASP A 727 3.15 15.84 -10.15
C ASP A 727 2.18 15.47 -9.02
N LEU A 728 0.91 15.82 -9.21
CA LEU A 728 -0.19 15.56 -8.27
C LEU A 728 -1.09 14.41 -8.76
N SER A 729 -0.71 13.73 -9.84
CA SER A 729 -1.56 12.73 -10.51
C SER A 729 -1.96 11.57 -9.58
N GLN A 730 -1.12 11.21 -8.61
CA GLN A 730 -1.45 10.16 -7.64
C GLN A 730 -2.08 10.71 -6.35
N LEU A 731 -1.87 11.98 -6.02
CA LEU A 731 -2.43 12.59 -4.82
C LEU A 731 -3.90 12.91 -4.97
N LEU A 732 -4.28 13.49 -6.11
CA LEU A 732 -5.65 13.89 -6.39
C LEU A 732 -6.51 12.67 -6.74
N GLN A 733 -7.73 12.66 -6.26
CA GLN A 733 -8.66 11.56 -6.48
C GLN A 733 -9.97 12.07 -7.08
N GLY A 734 -10.31 11.58 -8.27
CA GLY A 734 -11.58 11.89 -8.93
C GLY A 734 -11.60 13.23 -9.66
N GLU A 735 -10.46 13.90 -9.84
CA GLU A 735 -10.35 15.03 -10.76
C GLU A 735 -10.39 14.51 -12.21
N ASN A 736 -10.71 15.37 -13.14
CA ASN A 736 -10.80 15.05 -14.57
C ASN A 736 -9.82 15.84 -15.44
N GLY A 737 -8.80 16.44 -14.83
CA GLY A 737 -7.79 17.23 -15.51
C GLY A 737 -8.30 18.55 -16.08
N THR A 738 -9.56 18.93 -15.82
CA THR A 738 -10.09 20.24 -16.27
C THR A 738 -9.80 21.31 -15.24
N THR A 739 -9.55 22.54 -15.68
CA THR A 739 -9.30 23.66 -14.79
C THR A 739 -10.46 23.96 -13.84
N SER A 740 -11.71 23.73 -14.26
CA SER A 740 -12.88 23.87 -13.41
C SER A 740 -13.01 22.79 -12.34
N SER A 741 -12.57 21.56 -12.64
CA SER A 741 -12.49 20.48 -11.66
C SER A 741 -11.36 20.74 -10.65
N LEU A 742 -10.19 21.13 -11.16
CA LEU A 742 -9.02 21.36 -10.32
C LEU A 742 -9.15 22.58 -9.39
N ASP A 743 -10.05 23.54 -9.68
CA ASP A 743 -10.36 24.66 -8.79
C ASP A 743 -10.98 24.22 -7.45
N ASP A 744 -11.60 23.03 -7.42
CA ASP A 744 -12.14 22.44 -6.19
C ASP A 744 -11.07 21.70 -5.36
N TYR A 745 -9.90 21.41 -5.95
CA TYR A 745 -8.80 20.68 -5.32
C TYR A 745 -7.63 21.59 -4.95
N LEU A 746 -7.36 22.65 -5.73
CA LEU A 746 -6.18 23.48 -5.62
C LEU A 746 -6.54 24.93 -5.25
N HIS A 747 -6.03 25.40 -4.11
CA HIS A 747 -6.24 26.77 -3.66
C HIS A 747 -4.90 27.49 -3.54
N PHE A 748 -4.79 28.63 -4.20
CA PHE A 748 -3.54 29.38 -4.28
C PHE A 748 -3.55 30.62 -3.40
N SER A 749 -2.42 30.90 -2.78
CA SER A 749 -2.18 32.19 -2.12
C SER A 749 -0.74 32.66 -2.36
N VAL A 750 -0.52 33.96 -2.35
CA VAL A 750 0.81 34.55 -2.51
C VAL A 750 1.12 35.44 -1.31
N SER A 751 2.26 35.23 -0.69
CA SER A 751 2.73 35.97 0.45
C SER A 751 4.11 36.58 0.20
N GLY A 752 4.54 37.50 1.05
CA GLY A 752 5.85 38.11 0.93
C GLY A 752 6.03 39.09 -0.23
N SER A 753 7.25 39.48 -0.51
CA SER A 753 7.59 40.35 -1.64
C SER A 753 9.11 40.28 -1.95
N GLY A 754 9.49 40.54 -3.19
CA GLY A 754 10.88 40.46 -3.62
C GLY A 754 11.44 39.06 -3.44
N ALA A 755 12.61 38.92 -2.84
CA ALA A 755 13.23 37.61 -2.61
C ALA A 755 12.52 36.74 -1.56
N SER A 756 11.55 37.29 -0.81
CA SER A 756 10.76 36.56 0.19
C SER A 756 9.35 36.27 -0.32
N VAL A 757 9.09 36.41 -1.62
CA VAL A 757 7.82 36.01 -2.21
C VAL A 757 7.67 34.50 -2.15
N MET A 758 6.44 34.03 -1.93
CA MET A 758 6.11 32.61 -1.85
C MET A 758 4.70 32.41 -2.37
N THR A 759 4.53 31.40 -3.20
CA THR A 759 3.18 30.90 -3.53
C THR A 759 2.93 29.65 -2.70
N SER A 760 1.81 29.63 -1.98
CA SER A 760 1.30 28.45 -1.29
C SER A 760 0.15 27.86 -2.08
N ILE A 761 0.19 26.53 -2.26
CA ILE A 761 -0.85 25.73 -2.91
C ILE A 761 -1.40 24.80 -1.86
N ASP A 762 -2.61 25.03 -1.40
CA ASP A 762 -3.33 24.11 -0.55
C ASP A 762 -4.02 23.06 -1.43
N VAL A 763 -3.70 21.81 -1.24
CA VAL A 763 -4.15 20.68 -2.06
C VAL A 763 -5.10 19.82 -1.23
N SER A 764 -6.29 19.58 -1.76
CA SER A 764 -7.26 18.63 -1.23
C SER A 764 -7.22 17.35 -2.06
N ALA A 765 -7.09 16.19 -1.44
CA ALA A 765 -7.08 14.93 -2.19
C ALA A 765 -8.42 14.62 -2.90
N MET A 766 -9.52 15.21 -2.43
CA MET A 766 -10.85 15.13 -3.03
C MET A 766 -11.49 16.52 -3.16
N ALA A 767 -12.34 16.70 -4.16
CA ALA A 767 -13.02 17.95 -4.45
C ALA A 767 -13.75 18.54 -3.22
N GLY A 768 -13.45 19.79 -2.88
CA GLY A 768 -14.10 20.50 -1.76
C GLY A 768 -13.79 19.96 -0.36
N ALA A 769 -12.88 18.99 -0.22
CA ALA A 769 -12.40 18.53 1.07
C ALA A 769 -11.49 19.58 1.75
N THR A 770 -11.25 19.42 3.05
CA THR A 770 -10.22 20.22 3.71
C THR A 770 -8.85 19.83 3.16
N PRO A 771 -7.98 20.81 2.83
CA PRO A 771 -6.64 20.50 2.36
C PRO A 771 -5.89 19.60 3.35
N ASN A 772 -5.25 18.57 2.83
CA ASN A 772 -4.41 17.64 3.59
C ASN A 772 -2.93 17.78 3.24
N GLN A 773 -2.62 18.48 2.16
CA GLN A 773 -1.28 18.83 1.72
C GLN A 773 -1.17 20.33 1.43
N THR A 774 -0.08 20.97 1.85
CA THR A 774 0.29 22.31 1.44
C THR A 774 1.64 22.27 0.76
N ILE A 775 1.79 22.96 -0.37
CA ILE A 775 3.02 23.08 -1.14
C ILE A 775 3.42 24.54 -1.21
N ASP A 776 4.53 24.88 -0.61
CA ASP A 776 5.12 26.22 -0.65
C ASP A 776 6.22 26.33 -1.69
N LEU A 777 6.10 27.24 -2.63
CA LEU A 777 7.11 27.53 -3.65
C LEU A 777 7.87 28.80 -3.24
N ALA A 778 9.08 28.63 -2.71
CA ALA A 778 9.91 29.76 -2.26
C ALA A 778 10.44 30.59 -3.44
N GLY A 779 10.36 31.90 -3.34
CA GLY A 779 10.84 32.80 -4.40
C GLY A 779 9.92 32.90 -5.64
N VAL A 780 8.82 32.15 -5.68
CA VAL A 780 7.90 32.05 -6.82
C VAL A 780 6.62 32.82 -6.59
N ASN A 781 6.19 33.59 -7.58
CA ASN A 781 4.89 34.25 -7.61
C ASN A 781 4.10 33.79 -8.85
N LEU A 782 3.38 32.68 -8.72
CA LEU A 782 2.60 32.10 -9.82
C LEU A 782 1.50 33.07 -10.32
N ALA A 783 0.90 33.86 -9.42
CA ALA A 783 -0.09 34.85 -9.81
C ALA A 783 0.51 35.88 -10.79
N SER A 784 1.67 36.44 -10.43
CA SER A 784 2.36 37.40 -11.32
C SER A 784 2.88 36.71 -12.60
N HIS A 785 3.32 35.47 -12.52
CA HIS A 785 3.83 34.68 -13.65
C HIS A 785 2.71 34.49 -14.71
N TYR A 786 1.49 34.15 -14.27
CA TYR A 786 0.35 33.92 -15.17
C TYR A 786 -0.60 35.12 -15.30
N GLY A 787 -0.18 36.31 -14.86
CA GLY A 787 -0.91 37.55 -15.07
C GLY A 787 -2.15 37.77 -14.19
N VAL A 788 -2.23 37.09 -13.06
CA VAL A 788 -3.31 37.22 -12.06
C VAL A 788 -2.89 38.21 -10.97
N THR A 789 -3.83 38.98 -10.47
CA THR A 789 -3.60 39.92 -9.38
C THR A 789 -4.20 39.38 -8.07
N PRO A 790 -3.39 39.06 -7.04
CA PRO A 790 -3.91 38.58 -5.77
C PRO A 790 -4.84 39.58 -5.09
N GLY A 791 -5.87 39.08 -4.44
CA GLY A 791 -6.79 39.84 -3.63
C GLY A 791 -6.22 40.25 -2.26
N ALA A 792 -7.10 40.72 -1.37
CA ALA A 792 -6.71 41.10 -0.02
C ALA A 792 -6.09 39.93 0.75
N GLY A 793 -4.89 40.13 1.35
CA GLY A 793 -4.17 39.09 2.07
C GLY A 793 -3.44 38.11 1.16
N GLY A 794 -3.33 38.37 -0.14
CA GLY A 794 -2.60 37.51 -1.09
C GLY A 794 -3.40 36.31 -1.62
N MET A 795 -4.65 36.14 -1.23
CA MET A 795 -5.50 35.06 -1.70
C MET A 795 -5.84 35.20 -3.18
N ILE A 796 -5.78 34.13 -3.93
CA ILE A 796 -6.28 34.04 -5.30
C ILE A 796 -7.76 33.67 -5.23
N ALA A 797 -8.61 34.43 -5.91
CA ALA A 797 -10.02 34.12 -5.94
C ALA A 797 -10.30 32.86 -6.75
N SER A 798 -11.11 31.98 -6.17
CA SER A 798 -11.56 30.75 -6.88
C SER A 798 -12.33 31.12 -8.16
N GLY A 799 -12.38 30.18 -9.10
CA GLY A 799 -12.99 30.42 -10.39
C GLY A 799 -11.98 30.96 -11.42
N HIS A 800 -12.25 32.16 -11.98
CA HIS A 800 -11.47 32.69 -13.11
C HIS A 800 -9.94 32.82 -12.82
N ASP A 801 -9.58 33.31 -11.63
CA ASP A 801 -8.18 33.60 -11.29
C ASP A 801 -7.38 32.30 -11.01
N THR A 802 -7.95 31.36 -10.23
CA THR A 802 -7.38 30.07 -10.01
C THR A 802 -7.29 29.28 -11.31
N ALA A 803 -8.37 29.25 -12.10
CA ALA A 803 -8.39 28.59 -13.42
C ALA A 803 -7.32 29.14 -14.38
N THR A 804 -7.00 30.43 -14.30
CA THR A 804 -5.94 31.05 -15.13
C THR A 804 -4.54 30.51 -14.73
N ILE A 805 -4.28 30.37 -13.41
CA ILE A 805 -3.02 29.81 -12.92
C ILE A 805 -2.92 28.34 -13.31
N ILE A 806 -3.96 27.54 -13.03
CA ILE A 806 -4.00 26.12 -13.37
C ILE A 806 -3.79 25.89 -14.86
N SER A 807 -4.53 26.61 -15.73
CA SER A 807 -4.35 26.53 -17.18
C SER A 807 -2.94 26.91 -17.63
N GLY A 808 -2.35 27.91 -16.98
CA GLY A 808 -0.96 28.31 -17.23
C GLY A 808 0.02 27.18 -16.92
N MET A 809 -0.09 26.58 -15.73
CA MET A 809 0.75 25.50 -15.27
C MET A 809 0.59 24.21 -16.09
N LEU A 810 -0.64 23.90 -16.54
CA LEU A 810 -0.89 22.76 -17.43
C LEU A 810 -0.29 23.00 -18.83
N ASN A 811 -0.40 24.23 -19.37
CA ASN A 811 0.08 24.58 -20.70
C ASN A 811 1.60 24.61 -20.80
N ASP A 812 2.31 25.00 -19.77
CA ASP A 812 3.77 25.04 -19.72
C ASP A 812 4.39 23.80 -19.05
N HIS A 813 3.53 22.82 -18.72
CA HIS A 813 3.91 21.54 -18.09
C HIS A 813 4.45 21.64 -16.66
N SER A 814 4.25 22.76 -15.96
CA SER A 814 4.61 22.91 -14.52
C SER A 814 3.70 22.14 -13.57
N LEU A 815 2.54 21.68 -14.04
CA LEU A 815 1.59 20.87 -13.30
C LEU A 815 1.26 19.60 -14.10
N LYS A 816 1.34 18.45 -13.45
CA LYS A 816 0.82 17.19 -13.95
C LYS A 816 -0.26 16.69 -12.99
N VAL A 817 -1.40 16.37 -13.54
CA VAL A 817 -2.54 15.73 -12.89
C VAL A 817 -2.92 14.52 -13.70
N ASP A 818 -3.84 13.71 -13.23
CA ASP A 818 -4.33 12.60 -14.04
C ASP A 818 -4.99 13.16 -15.31
N THR A 819 -4.28 13.02 -16.43
CA THR A 819 -4.87 13.29 -17.73
C THR A 819 -5.54 12.03 -18.20
N VAL A 820 -6.82 11.99 -18.00
CA VAL A 820 -7.65 10.92 -18.55
C VAL A 820 -7.53 10.86 -20.09
#